data_626e4e0d2bf36e12ad55e8ed8d44c7ac
#
_entry.id   626e4e0d2bf36e12ad55e8ed8d44c7ac
#
_cell.length_a   1.000
_cell.length_b   1.000
_cell.length_c   1.000
_cell.angle_alpha   90.00
_cell.angle_beta   90.00
_cell.angle_gamma   90.00
#
_symmetry.space_group_name_H-M   'P 1'
#
loop_
_entity.id
_entity.type
_entity.pdbx_description
1 polymer ?
#
loop_
_entity_poly.entity_id
_entity_poly.type
_entity_poly.pdbx_seq_one_letter_code
_entity_poly.pdbx_strand_id
1 'polypeptide(L)'
;MGPRSGCQPLFWLLSVALFAFSASAATEASPPIESVNLASPLDDGCPQACQDVGSDPTGWTQIHSWGELTGCSQPLLFALNVQNTPSEFATMQTCTKSTTTTRRQEANHVEARAAEGTTVSIANNCGAEKSTVKAATSFGPAGVVSGGNDVAAGAKLLAEYLVEDATCGPTVMFAKSGNAVVGIYVGSEVQKTSAADLITQSSQIIQTCDPNDKTTQTVGLFAVGAVKSLGDAQKAVKAWASGNCVSVEGSTTDVDLGILVAPKVAKRSVELRSRINDHHAQLFARADCKTTKVVSGDSCASLAKRCGVTAANFTKYNPGTNFCSKLAVNQVVCCSAGTLPDKKPKPLADGTCFTYSIKSGDSCYTLGQAYTLTETAIRSFNRNTWGWAGCDRLSLGQRICLSSGKNPMPLPVTGAVCGPLVPGTVRPSTAKLGWDLVNLNPCPLKACCSGFGFCGITGEFCTNTTAQGAGPGTYKAGTAGCVSNCGTKITGNTAKPAKFISVGYFQGYNVGRPCLNMDASKLAAKTEFTHMHFAFAGLTTSYAVTLQSGVTDQFNKFVAMKGPWKKIISLGGWADSTDAATFERYRYAMKAANREKFASSVLAFLNQYKLDGVDFDWEYPGSAASAGSSDSTADTDNYLAFLTLMRKKLGTSGKTMSSALPAAYWYLKPFPVAKMAPLLDYVIFMTYDLHGQWDYGNQYASPGCPTGNCLRSHVNKTETMDALAMITKAGVPAAKLIENLNYCFGSRQRAGRVLTSDEAPVDDMKVIPDARCTLV
;
A
#
# COMPACT_ATOMS: atom_id res chain seq x y z
N MET A 1 -4.46 -69.50 -5.01
CA MET A 1 -3.64 -68.72 -4.08
C MET A 1 -2.62 -67.96 -4.89
N GLY A 2 -2.86 -66.74 -5.30
CA GLY A 2 -1.94 -65.88 -6.06
C GLY A 2 -1.55 -64.69 -5.21
N PRO A 3 -0.37 -64.13 -5.32
CA PRO A 3 0.13 -63.09 -4.44
C PRO A 3 -0.51 -61.74 -4.71
N ARG A 4 -0.96 -61.10 -3.66
CA ARG A 4 -1.39 -59.72 -3.64
C ARG A 4 -0.16 -58.80 -3.71
N SER A 5 0.00 -58.05 -4.79
CA SER A 5 0.98 -56.97 -4.86
C SER A 5 0.47 -55.78 -4.11
N GLY A 6 0.95 -55.55 -2.89
CA GLY A 6 0.71 -54.35 -2.12
C GLY A 6 1.68 -53.25 -2.52
N CYS A 7 1.15 -52.06 -2.83
CA CYS A 7 1.94 -50.84 -2.95
C CYS A 7 2.41 -50.42 -1.55
N GLN A 8 3.70 -50.54 -1.26
CA GLN A 8 4.31 -49.97 -0.08
C GLN A 8 4.74 -48.51 -0.36
N PRO A 9 4.64 -47.60 0.60
CA PRO A 9 5.13 -46.23 0.44
C PRO A 9 6.68 -46.26 0.48
N LEU A 10 7.31 -45.86 -0.61
CA LEU A 10 8.73 -45.64 -0.65
C LEU A 10 9.06 -44.29 0.01
N PHE A 11 9.77 -44.36 1.14
CA PHE A 11 10.51 -43.24 1.68
C PHE A 11 11.73 -42.98 0.78
N TRP A 12 11.85 -41.78 0.23
CA TRP A 12 13.05 -41.35 -0.49
C TRP A 12 14.13 -40.91 0.51
N LEU A 13 15.17 -41.74 0.64
CA LEU A 13 16.45 -41.31 1.16
C LEU A 13 17.25 -40.69 0.00
N LEU A 14 17.64 -39.44 0.15
CA LEU A 14 18.54 -38.74 -0.77
C LEU A 14 19.93 -39.41 -0.72
N SER A 15 20.34 -40.01 -1.85
CA SER A 15 21.74 -40.29 -2.13
C SER A 15 22.21 -39.33 -3.23
N VAL A 16 23.11 -38.41 -2.86
CA VAL A 16 23.79 -37.49 -3.77
C VAL A 16 24.78 -38.31 -4.61
N ALA A 17 24.56 -38.44 -5.91
CA ALA A 17 25.56 -38.88 -6.87
C ALA A 17 25.93 -37.71 -7.78
N LEU A 18 27.19 -37.23 -7.66
CA LEU A 18 27.79 -36.29 -8.59
C LEU A 18 27.93 -36.95 -9.96
N PHE A 19 27.29 -36.40 -10.98
CA PHE A 19 27.71 -36.57 -12.36
C PHE A 19 28.04 -35.20 -12.94
N ALA A 20 29.31 -34.97 -13.20
CA ALA A 20 29.79 -33.85 -13.97
C ALA A 20 29.48 -34.09 -15.45
N PHE A 21 28.61 -33.27 -16.03
CA PHE A 21 28.52 -33.07 -17.48
C PHE A 21 28.79 -31.61 -17.76
N SER A 22 29.94 -31.36 -18.36
CA SER A 22 30.24 -30.08 -18.99
C SER A 22 29.42 -29.95 -20.28
N ALA A 23 28.39 -29.12 -20.24
CA ALA A 23 27.75 -28.58 -21.43
C ALA A 23 27.65 -27.07 -21.22
N SER A 24 28.45 -26.34 -21.98
CA SER A 24 28.35 -24.91 -22.16
C SER A 24 27.02 -24.61 -22.88
N ALA A 25 26.02 -24.25 -22.13
CA ALA A 25 24.83 -23.57 -22.64
C ALA A 25 24.74 -22.25 -21.91
N ALA A 26 24.81 -21.19 -22.69
CA ALA A 26 24.48 -19.84 -22.19
C ALA A 26 23.06 -19.88 -21.66
N THR A 27 22.91 -19.88 -20.33
CA THR A 27 21.65 -19.61 -19.68
C THR A 27 21.41 -18.12 -19.81
N GLU A 28 20.62 -17.70 -20.82
CA GLU A 28 19.89 -16.48 -20.69
C GLU A 28 19.01 -16.62 -19.44
N ALA A 29 19.39 -15.91 -18.40
CA ALA A 29 18.57 -15.78 -17.20
C ALA A 29 17.23 -15.21 -17.67
N SER A 30 16.14 -15.95 -17.48
CA SER A 30 14.80 -15.44 -17.61
C SER A 30 14.73 -14.16 -16.78
N PRO A 31 14.19 -13.04 -17.32
CA PRO A 31 14.05 -11.84 -16.52
C PRO A 31 13.26 -12.21 -15.26
N PRO A 32 13.64 -11.67 -14.09
CA PRO A 32 12.91 -11.93 -12.87
C PRO A 32 11.46 -11.55 -13.12
N ILE A 33 10.54 -12.45 -12.83
CA ILE A 33 9.11 -12.15 -12.78
C ILE A 33 9.02 -10.98 -11.81
N GLU A 34 8.73 -9.77 -12.32
CA GLU A 34 8.45 -8.64 -11.45
C GLU A 34 7.31 -9.09 -10.53
N SER A 35 7.67 -9.44 -9.32
CA SER A 35 6.73 -9.61 -8.23
C SER A 35 6.12 -8.25 -7.99
N VAL A 36 5.03 -7.94 -8.69
CA VAL A 36 4.28 -6.73 -8.43
C VAL A 36 3.77 -6.85 -7.00
N ASN A 37 4.49 -6.22 -6.13
CA ASN A 37 4.16 -6.08 -4.72
C ASN A 37 2.80 -5.39 -4.63
N LEU A 38 1.75 -6.17 -4.44
CA LEU A 38 0.36 -5.70 -4.45
C LEU A 38 0.03 -4.69 -3.35
N ALA A 39 0.94 -4.47 -2.41
CA ALA A 39 0.64 -3.65 -1.24
C ALA A 39 1.83 -2.92 -0.61
N SER A 40 3.05 -3.06 -1.12
CA SER A 40 4.21 -2.41 -0.51
C SER A 40 4.81 -1.34 -1.43
N PRO A 41 5.01 -0.13 -0.94
CA PRO A 41 5.82 0.87 -1.64
C PRO A 41 7.33 0.59 -1.52
N LEU A 42 7.72 -0.57 -0.97
CA LEU A 42 9.09 -0.91 -0.65
C LEU A 42 9.64 -1.93 -1.67
N ASP A 43 10.72 -1.56 -2.36
CA ASP A 43 11.51 -2.49 -3.16
C ASP A 43 12.37 -3.36 -2.23
N ASP A 44 12.34 -4.68 -2.41
CA ASP A 44 13.07 -5.65 -1.56
C ASP A 44 12.84 -5.45 -0.04
N GLY A 45 11.65 -4.94 0.34
CA GLY A 45 11.31 -4.66 1.74
C GLY A 45 11.95 -3.39 2.31
N CYS A 46 12.65 -2.60 1.51
CA CYS A 46 13.27 -1.33 1.90
C CYS A 46 12.72 -0.13 1.15
N PRO A 47 12.65 1.07 1.78
CA PRO A 47 12.35 2.32 1.12
C PRO A 47 13.38 2.67 0.04
N GLN A 48 12.99 3.53 -0.90
CA GLN A 48 13.90 4.08 -1.91
C GLN A 48 15.13 4.75 -1.28
N ALA A 49 16.25 4.79 -2.02
CA ALA A 49 17.46 5.40 -1.52
C ALA A 49 17.31 6.92 -1.36
N CYS A 50 17.81 7.49 -0.25
CA CYS A 50 17.75 8.93 0.02
C CYS A 50 18.40 9.77 -1.09
N GLN A 51 19.38 9.20 -1.79
CA GLN A 51 20.05 9.86 -2.94
C GLN A 51 19.10 10.07 -4.12
N ASP A 52 18.11 9.21 -4.29
CA ASP A 52 17.17 9.26 -5.42
C ASP A 52 15.98 10.18 -5.12
N VAL A 53 15.57 10.27 -3.84
CA VAL A 53 14.39 11.04 -3.41
C VAL A 53 14.72 12.41 -2.82
N GLY A 54 16.02 12.74 -2.65
CA GLY A 54 16.50 14.03 -2.15
C GLY A 54 16.39 14.19 -0.63
N SER A 55 16.77 15.38 -0.13
CA SER A 55 16.86 15.67 1.30
C SER A 55 15.53 16.12 1.93
N ASP A 56 14.49 16.43 1.15
CA ASP A 56 13.18 16.81 1.68
C ASP A 56 12.36 15.56 2.05
N PRO A 57 12.09 15.33 3.35
CA PRO A 57 11.32 14.16 3.78
C PRO A 57 9.91 14.06 3.18
N THR A 58 9.33 15.16 2.70
CA THR A 58 7.98 15.12 2.10
C THR A 58 7.92 14.37 0.78
N GLY A 59 9.07 14.15 0.13
CA GLY A 59 9.24 13.38 -1.10
C GLY A 59 9.64 11.92 -0.89
N TRP A 60 9.89 11.49 0.36
CA TRP A 60 10.36 10.15 0.66
C TRP A 60 9.25 9.10 0.58
N THR A 61 9.62 7.82 0.63
CA THR A 61 8.67 6.71 0.64
C THR A 61 7.78 6.77 1.88
N GLN A 62 6.47 6.80 1.68
CA GLN A 62 5.50 6.85 2.77
C GLN A 62 5.18 5.44 3.26
N ILE A 63 5.28 5.23 4.57
CA ILE A 63 4.86 4.01 5.27
C ILE A 63 3.88 4.35 6.40
N HIS A 64 3.13 3.37 6.88
CA HIS A 64 2.03 3.60 7.81
C HIS A 64 2.17 2.86 9.13
N SER A 65 3.17 2.02 9.24
CA SER A 65 3.50 1.34 10.49
C SER A 65 4.99 1.00 10.55
N TRP A 66 5.52 0.93 11.76
CA TRP A 66 6.89 0.46 12.01
C TRP A 66 7.11 -0.98 11.51
N GLY A 67 6.04 -1.80 11.54
CA GLY A 67 6.08 -3.18 11.07
C GLY A 67 6.48 -3.33 9.61
N GLU A 68 6.18 -2.34 8.75
CA GLU A 68 6.57 -2.36 7.34
C GLU A 68 8.09 -2.30 7.12
N LEU A 69 8.83 -1.76 8.09
CA LEU A 69 10.29 -1.66 8.03
C LEU A 69 11.02 -2.88 8.61
N THR A 70 10.30 -3.86 9.14
CA THR A 70 10.94 -5.05 9.77
C THR A 70 11.70 -5.90 8.77
N GLY A 71 11.29 -5.91 7.49
CA GLY A 71 11.97 -6.61 6.40
C GLY A 71 13.23 -5.91 5.89
N CYS A 72 13.40 -4.61 6.19
CA CYS A 72 14.55 -3.84 5.73
C CYS A 72 15.72 -3.95 6.72
N SER A 73 16.81 -4.56 6.27
CA SER A 73 18.06 -4.66 7.04
C SER A 73 18.98 -3.45 6.86
N GLN A 74 18.72 -2.58 5.87
CA GLN A 74 19.54 -1.41 5.61
C GLN A 74 19.30 -0.30 6.64
N PRO A 75 20.32 0.52 6.97
CA PRO A 75 20.13 1.72 7.74
C PRO A 75 19.24 2.71 7.00
N LEU A 76 18.33 3.37 7.71
CA LEU A 76 17.37 4.29 7.10
C LEU A 76 17.12 5.53 7.96
N LEU A 77 16.74 6.61 7.27
CA LEU A 77 16.21 7.82 7.85
C LEU A 77 14.69 7.82 7.76
N PHE A 78 14.03 8.41 8.75
CA PHE A 78 12.59 8.61 8.69
C PHE A 78 12.15 9.88 9.42
N ALA A 79 11.09 10.49 8.91
CA ALA A 79 10.47 11.67 9.47
C ALA A 79 8.98 11.44 9.72
N LEU A 80 8.46 12.01 10.80
CA LEU A 80 7.05 11.96 11.16
C LEU A 80 6.61 13.26 11.83
N ASN A 81 5.31 13.49 11.98
CA ASN A 81 4.82 14.62 12.76
C ASN A 81 4.87 14.30 14.26
N VAL A 82 5.78 14.93 14.97
CA VAL A 82 6.02 14.70 16.40
C VAL A 82 4.89 15.19 17.31
N GLN A 83 3.98 16.03 16.82
CA GLN A 83 2.83 16.49 17.60
C GLN A 83 1.76 15.41 17.77
N ASN A 84 1.79 14.37 16.94
CA ASN A 84 0.90 13.24 17.07
C ASN A 84 1.15 12.46 18.37
N THR A 85 0.15 11.65 18.76
CA THR A 85 0.33 10.69 19.86
C THR A 85 1.36 9.65 19.45
N PRO A 86 2.39 9.38 20.28
CA PRO A 86 3.40 8.36 19.98
C PRO A 86 2.76 7.00 19.70
N SER A 87 3.13 6.37 18.59
CA SER A 87 2.53 5.11 18.15
C SER A 87 3.44 4.39 17.14
N GLU A 88 3.47 3.07 17.19
CA GLU A 88 4.08 2.22 16.16
C GLU A 88 3.36 2.31 14.80
N PHE A 89 2.11 2.78 14.81
CA PHE A 89 1.27 2.97 13.62
C PHE A 89 1.23 4.44 13.18
N ALA A 90 2.35 5.15 13.32
CA ALA A 90 2.48 6.50 12.79
C ALA A 90 2.76 6.44 11.28
N THR A 91 2.16 7.37 10.53
CA THR A 91 2.57 7.61 9.13
C THR A 91 3.94 8.28 9.14
N MET A 92 4.89 7.70 8.45
CA MET A 92 6.29 8.13 8.36
C MET A 92 6.70 8.28 6.91
N GLN A 93 7.62 9.19 6.65
CA GLN A 93 8.32 9.34 5.38
C GLN A 93 9.72 8.78 5.55
N THR A 94 10.14 7.83 4.71
CA THR A 94 11.37 7.06 4.93
C THR A 94 12.22 6.97 3.67
N CYS A 95 13.55 6.90 3.85
CA CYS A 95 14.49 6.56 2.79
C CYS A 95 15.68 5.77 3.34
N THR A 96 16.30 4.92 2.51
CA THR A 96 17.49 4.14 2.88
C THR A 96 18.77 4.87 2.55
N LYS A 97 19.78 4.72 3.41
CA LYS A 97 21.14 5.17 3.12
C LYS A 97 21.94 3.94 2.65
N SER A 98 22.07 3.76 1.33
CA SER A 98 22.82 2.63 0.76
C SER A 98 24.30 2.73 1.10
N THR A 99 24.88 1.61 1.57
CA THR A 99 26.33 1.49 1.82
C THR A 99 27.12 1.02 0.59
N THR A 100 26.44 0.73 -0.52
CA THR A 100 27.05 0.26 -1.76
C THR A 100 27.14 1.37 -2.80
N THR A 101 28.35 1.78 -3.11
CA THR A 101 28.70 2.59 -4.28
C THR A 101 28.49 1.77 -5.55
N THR A 102 27.27 1.73 -6.07
CA THR A 102 27.00 1.21 -7.41
C THR A 102 27.13 2.34 -8.42
N ARG A 103 27.93 2.11 -9.44
CA ARG A 103 28.27 3.01 -10.55
C ARG A 103 27.00 3.57 -11.18
N ARG A 104 26.95 4.90 -11.23
CA ARG A 104 25.95 5.73 -11.89
C ARG A 104 25.80 5.35 -13.37
N GLN A 105 24.61 4.94 -13.78
CA GLN A 105 24.17 5.12 -15.17
C GLN A 105 23.46 6.47 -15.25
N GLU A 106 23.94 7.32 -16.14
CA GLU A 106 23.37 8.64 -16.41
C GLU A 106 21.98 8.47 -17.02
N ALA A 107 20.95 8.77 -16.24
CA ALA A 107 19.59 8.95 -16.73
C ALA A 107 19.33 10.46 -16.89
N ASN A 108 18.90 10.83 -18.08
CA ASN A 108 18.63 12.19 -18.52
C ASN A 108 17.66 12.92 -17.58
N HIS A 109 18.13 14.01 -17.00
CA HIS A 109 17.33 14.99 -16.28
C HIS A 109 16.34 15.68 -17.22
N VAL A 110 15.07 15.48 -16.99
CA VAL A 110 14.03 16.41 -17.45
C VAL A 110 13.83 17.43 -16.33
N GLU A 111 14.35 18.63 -16.54
CA GLU A 111 14.12 19.76 -15.64
C GLU A 111 12.62 20.12 -15.61
N ALA A 112 11.96 19.85 -14.50
CA ALA A 112 10.68 20.48 -14.20
C ALA A 112 10.95 21.89 -13.68
N ARG A 113 10.69 22.90 -14.52
CA ARG A 113 10.68 24.31 -14.10
C ARG A 113 9.64 24.52 -13.01
N ALA A 114 10.10 24.73 -11.78
CA ALA A 114 9.29 25.24 -10.69
C ALA A 114 8.98 26.72 -10.98
N ALA A 115 7.72 27.11 -10.87
CA ALA A 115 7.29 28.49 -10.92
C ALA A 115 7.94 29.28 -9.76
N GLU A 116 8.70 30.31 -10.09
CA GLU A 116 9.32 31.23 -9.13
C GLU A 116 8.23 31.96 -8.33
N GLY A 117 7.99 31.50 -7.10
CA GLY A 117 7.45 32.33 -6.05
C GLY A 117 8.60 33.10 -5.44
N THR A 118 8.57 34.40 -5.51
CA THR A 118 9.55 35.32 -4.94
C THR A 118 9.69 35.10 -3.44
N THR A 119 10.65 34.26 -3.05
CA THR A 119 11.11 34.17 -1.67
C THR A 119 12.09 35.32 -1.44
N VAL A 120 11.69 36.25 -0.60
CA VAL A 120 12.61 37.23 -0.03
C VAL A 120 13.64 36.44 0.77
N SER A 121 14.84 36.29 0.23
CA SER A 121 15.96 35.71 0.93
C SER A 121 16.41 36.68 2.03
N ILE A 122 16.01 36.42 3.26
CA ILE A 122 16.69 36.98 4.42
C ILE A 122 18.06 36.32 4.40
N ALA A 123 19.11 37.10 4.20
CA ALA A 123 20.49 36.63 4.33
C ALA A 123 20.64 36.08 5.77
N ASN A 124 20.65 34.75 5.89
CA ASN A 124 20.74 34.06 7.17
C ASN A 124 22.18 34.16 7.64
N ASN A 125 22.46 35.02 8.61
CA ASN A 125 23.69 34.99 9.41
C ASN A 125 23.68 33.77 10.39
N CYS A 126 23.21 32.63 9.94
CA CYS A 126 23.20 31.42 10.74
C CYS A 126 24.63 30.98 11.06
N GLY A 127 24.92 30.71 12.33
CA GLY A 127 26.25 30.34 12.79
C GLY A 127 27.18 31.51 13.04
N ALA A 128 26.72 32.76 13.00
CA ALA A 128 27.55 33.94 13.20
C ALA A 128 27.93 34.17 14.70
N GLU A 129 27.20 33.56 15.62
CA GLU A 129 27.49 33.65 17.06
C GLU A 129 27.78 32.26 17.63
N LYS A 130 28.73 32.18 18.56
CA LYS A 130 29.02 30.99 19.35
C LYS A 130 28.31 31.12 20.70
N SER A 131 27.46 30.14 21.02
CA SER A 131 26.81 30.03 22.33
C SER A 131 27.37 28.83 23.06
N THR A 132 27.62 28.99 24.36
CA THR A 132 27.96 27.87 25.24
C THR A 132 26.70 27.40 25.92
N VAL A 133 26.37 26.13 25.75
CA VAL A 133 25.19 25.50 26.34
C VAL A 133 25.62 24.36 27.25
N LYS A 134 24.89 24.16 28.33
CA LYS A 134 25.08 23.00 29.19
C LYS A 134 24.34 21.82 28.61
N ALA A 135 25.05 20.73 28.35
CA ALA A 135 24.43 19.49 27.93
C ALA A 135 24.38 18.52 29.11
N ALA A 136 23.21 18.02 29.41
CA ALA A 136 23.05 16.86 30.27
C ALA A 136 23.25 15.61 29.45
N THR A 137 24.25 14.81 29.78
CA THR A 137 24.50 13.50 29.17
C THR A 137 24.08 12.42 30.15
N SER A 138 23.42 11.38 29.72
CA SER A 138 22.96 10.31 30.58
C SER A 138 23.20 8.95 29.94
N PHE A 139 23.66 8.02 30.78
CA PHE A 139 23.70 6.59 30.47
C PHE A 139 22.44 5.93 31.01
N GLY A 140 21.79 5.05 30.23
CA GLY A 140 20.67 4.28 30.74
C GLY A 140 21.01 3.44 31.97
N PRO A 141 20.01 2.93 32.72
CA PRO A 141 20.14 2.34 34.04
C PRO A 141 21.09 1.14 34.18
N ALA A 142 21.74 0.68 33.15
CA ALA A 142 22.66 -0.45 33.17
C ALA A 142 24.05 -0.15 32.57
N GLY A 143 24.40 1.10 32.29
CA GLY A 143 25.73 1.43 31.72
C GLY A 143 26.04 0.83 30.34
N VAL A 144 25.12 0.10 29.76
CA VAL A 144 25.25 -0.55 28.46
C VAL A 144 23.99 -0.24 27.65
N VAL A 145 24.13 0.64 26.66
CA VAL A 145 23.10 0.71 25.58
C VAL A 145 23.22 -0.60 24.82
N SER A 146 22.30 -1.54 25.04
CA SER A 146 22.18 -2.73 24.23
C SER A 146 22.08 -2.30 22.77
N GLY A 147 23.08 -2.65 21.93
CA GLY A 147 23.14 -2.20 20.54
C GLY A 147 24.06 -0.99 20.29
N GLY A 148 25.14 -0.81 21.03
CA GLY A 148 26.03 0.34 20.92
C GLY A 148 26.52 0.67 19.50
N ASN A 149 26.81 -0.33 18.66
CA ASN A 149 27.17 -0.14 17.26
C ASN A 149 26.02 0.37 16.43
N ASP A 150 24.81 -0.13 16.64
CA ASP A 150 23.60 0.29 15.92
C ASP A 150 23.20 1.73 16.30
N VAL A 151 23.32 2.09 17.57
CA VAL A 151 23.09 3.45 18.06
C VAL A 151 24.09 4.43 17.43
N ALA A 152 25.38 4.09 17.45
CA ALA A 152 26.42 4.91 16.84
C ALA A 152 26.21 5.08 15.33
N ALA A 153 25.82 4.00 14.63
CA ALA A 153 25.51 4.06 13.21
C ALA A 153 24.27 4.94 12.92
N GLY A 154 23.21 4.83 13.72
CA GLY A 154 22.03 5.69 13.62
C GLY A 154 22.33 7.16 13.90
N ALA A 155 23.13 7.46 14.92
CA ALA A 155 23.57 8.82 15.23
C ALA A 155 24.43 9.41 14.10
N LYS A 156 25.32 8.61 13.51
CA LYS A 156 26.13 9.00 12.34
C LYS A 156 25.26 9.38 11.14
N LEU A 157 24.24 8.58 10.83
CA LEU A 157 23.28 8.89 9.74
C LEU A 157 22.60 10.23 9.96
N LEU A 158 22.17 10.53 11.18
CA LEU A 158 21.54 11.79 11.52
C LEU A 158 22.52 12.97 11.42
N ALA A 159 23.76 12.78 11.84
CA ALA A 159 24.80 13.80 11.68
C ALA A 159 25.10 14.07 10.19
N GLU A 160 25.23 13.05 9.36
CA GLU A 160 25.38 13.17 7.92
C GLU A 160 24.22 13.93 7.27
N TYR A 161 22.98 13.67 7.69
CA TYR A 161 21.81 14.40 7.22
C TYR A 161 21.86 15.89 7.59
N LEU A 162 22.30 16.22 8.80
CA LEU A 162 22.37 17.60 9.27
C LEU A 162 23.48 18.41 8.56
N VAL A 163 24.57 17.76 8.17
CA VAL A 163 25.71 18.43 7.47
C VAL A 163 25.35 18.85 6.06
N GLU A 164 24.37 18.21 5.41
CA GLU A 164 23.92 18.57 4.05
C GLU A 164 23.28 19.98 3.99
N ASP A 165 22.89 20.55 5.14
CA ASP A 165 22.24 21.87 5.21
C ASP A 165 22.83 22.74 6.34
N ALA A 166 23.67 23.70 6.00
CA ALA A 166 24.31 24.62 6.95
C ALA A 166 23.36 25.72 7.49
N THR A 167 22.06 25.64 7.26
CA THR A 167 21.08 26.63 7.71
C THR A 167 20.71 26.45 9.19
N CYS A 168 20.11 27.47 9.79
CA CYS A 168 19.38 27.36 11.05
C CYS A 168 17.91 27.10 10.75
N GLY A 169 17.32 26.21 11.53
CA GLY A 169 15.89 25.89 11.44
C GLY A 169 15.52 24.69 12.29
N PRO A 170 14.31 24.66 12.85
CA PRO A 170 13.91 23.54 13.66
C PRO A 170 13.93 22.25 12.84
N THR A 171 14.67 21.26 13.31
CA THR A 171 14.79 19.97 12.62
C THR A 171 14.40 18.85 13.56
N VAL A 172 13.59 17.95 13.07
CA VAL A 172 13.20 16.69 13.71
C VAL A 172 13.45 15.58 12.73
N MET A 173 14.27 14.62 13.13
CA MET A 173 14.60 13.47 12.29
C MET A 173 14.84 12.24 13.15
N PHE A 174 14.65 11.07 12.56
CA PHE A 174 14.91 9.78 13.17
C PHE A 174 15.75 8.91 12.25
N ALA A 175 16.52 8.01 12.84
CA ALA A 175 17.25 6.97 12.13
C ALA A 175 16.97 5.60 12.74
N LYS A 176 16.98 4.57 11.89
CA LYS A 176 17.01 3.15 12.28
C LYS A 176 18.32 2.56 11.78
N SER A 177 19.02 1.84 12.68
CA SER A 177 20.14 0.98 12.30
C SER A 177 20.05 -0.30 13.14
N GLY A 178 20.04 -1.45 12.47
CA GLY A 178 19.74 -2.72 13.13
C GLY A 178 18.47 -2.65 13.96
N ASN A 179 18.58 -2.89 15.27
CA ASN A 179 17.48 -2.79 16.22
C ASN A 179 17.38 -1.42 16.94
N ALA A 180 18.30 -0.50 16.68
CA ALA A 180 18.30 0.80 17.34
C ALA A 180 17.45 1.83 16.60
N VAL A 181 16.78 2.68 17.37
CA VAL A 181 16.08 3.89 16.92
C VAL A 181 16.75 5.08 17.58
N VAL A 182 17.13 6.07 16.79
CA VAL A 182 17.72 7.33 17.26
C VAL A 182 16.87 8.48 16.77
N GLY A 183 16.45 9.37 17.67
CA GLY A 183 15.68 10.57 17.37
C GLY A 183 16.45 11.83 17.73
N ILE A 184 16.39 12.86 16.88
CA ILE A 184 16.99 14.16 17.14
C ILE A 184 15.98 15.30 17.10
N TYR A 185 16.28 16.33 17.89
CA TYR A 185 15.67 17.64 17.78
C TYR A 185 16.77 18.71 17.72
N VAL A 186 16.67 19.61 16.75
CA VAL A 186 17.54 20.80 16.64
C VAL A 186 16.67 22.05 16.66
N GLY A 187 16.95 22.97 17.56
CA GLY A 187 16.19 24.20 17.73
C GLY A 187 16.37 25.18 16.58
N SER A 188 15.43 26.11 16.43
CA SER A 188 15.34 27.02 15.28
C SER A 188 16.51 28.01 15.13
N GLU A 189 17.27 28.29 16.21
CA GLU A 189 18.41 29.20 16.19
C GLU A 189 19.75 28.47 16.07
N VAL A 190 19.77 27.13 16.15
CA VAL A 190 20.99 26.32 16.10
C VAL A 190 21.37 26.00 14.65
N GLN A 191 22.65 26.18 14.31
CA GLN A 191 23.18 25.74 13.03
C GLN A 191 23.26 24.21 12.99
N LYS A 192 22.70 23.61 11.95
CA LYS A 192 22.58 22.16 11.83
C LYS A 192 23.93 21.44 11.80
N THR A 193 24.95 22.00 11.14
CA THR A 193 26.30 21.45 11.12
C THR A 193 26.93 21.39 12.53
N SER A 194 26.71 22.43 13.33
CA SER A 194 27.18 22.47 14.71
C SER A 194 26.47 21.43 15.60
N ALA A 195 25.18 21.18 15.35
CA ALA A 195 24.46 20.11 16.02
C ALA A 195 24.96 18.70 15.59
N ALA A 196 25.38 18.55 14.33
CA ALA A 196 25.97 17.30 13.82
C ALA A 196 27.28 16.97 14.56
N ASP A 197 28.13 17.96 14.79
CA ASP A 197 29.37 17.77 15.55
C ASP A 197 29.14 17.27 16.98
N LEU A 198 28.08 17.75 17.63
CA LEU A 198 27.67 17.27 18.96
C LEU A 198 27.22 15.81 18.94
N ILE A 199 26.47 15.43 17.91
CA ILE A 199 25.87 14.08 17.78
C ILE A 199 26.96 13.04 17.55
N THR A 200 27.98 13.35 16.74
CA THR A 200 29.08 12.41 16.43
C THR A 200 30.02 12.15 17.59
N GLN A 201 30.12 13.10 18.54
CA GLN A 201 31.02 12.99 19.70
C GLN A 201 30.44 12.14 20.83
N SER A 202 29.19 11.73 20.75
CA SER A 202 28.57 11.01 21.85
C SER A 202 27.75 9.80 21.40
N SER A 203 27.97 8.70 22.09
CA SER A 203 27.18 7.48 22.00
C SER A 203 25.98 7.47 22.97
N GLN A 204 25.52 8.62 23.41
CA GLN A 204 24.64 8.74 24.57
C GLN A 204 23.47 9.68 24.31
N ILE A 205 22.47 9.65 25.20
CA ILE A 205 21.42 10.65 25.22
C ILE A 205 22.02 12.00 25.61
N ILE A 206 21.90 12.99 24.74
CA ILE A 206 22.32 14.36 24.99
C ILE A 206 21.10 15.26 24.94
N GLN A 207 21.03 16.21 25.87
CA GLN A 207 20.09 17.32 25.71
C GLN A 207 20.74 18.62 26.21
N THR A 208 20.60 19.67 25.44
CA THR A 208 20.97 21.05 25.86
C THR A 208 19.72 21.81 26.28
N CYS A 209 18.84 21.17 27.03
CA CYS A 209 17.56 21.71 27.43
C CYS A 209 17.72 22.48 28.76
N ASP A 210 17.34 23.76 28.78
CA ASP A 210 17.17 24.55 29.99
C ASP A 210 15.68 24.82 30.22
N PRO A 211 15.09 24.39 31.35
CA PRO A 211 13.67 24.66 31.64
C PRO A 211 13.35 26.17 31.73
N ASN A 212 14.37 27.02 31.92
CA ASN A 212 14.20 28.46 32.01
C ASN A 212 14.51 29.20 30.69
N ASP A 213 15.07 28.57 29.69
CA ASP A 213 15.44 29.20 28.39
C ASP A 213 15.23 28.26 27.19
N LYS A 214 14.39 28.69 26.32
CA LYS A 214 14.26 28.63 24.86
C LYS A 214 14.46 27.28 24.14
N THR A 215 13.37 26.72 23.68
CA THR A 215 13.27 25.73 22.61
C THR A 215 14.10 26.06 21.37
N THR A 216 14.48 27.34 21.18
CA THR A 216 15.17 27.82 19.97
C THR A 216 16.64 27.39 19.92
N GLN A 217 17.27 27.15 21.05
CA GLN A 217 18.69 26.73 21.16
C GLN A 217 18.86 25.30 21.69
N THR A 218 17.77 24.55 21.85
CA THR A 218 17.80 23.16 22.31
C THR A 218 18.31 22.23 21.22
N VAL A 219 19.26 21.37 21.58
CA VAL A 219 19.66 20.19 20.82
C VAL A 219 19.40 18.96 21.69
N GLY A 220 18.71 17.98 21.13
CA GLY A 220 18.44 16.72 21.83
C GLY A 220 18.71 15.52 20.96
N LEU A 221 19.36 14.50 21.50
CA LEU A 221 19.55 13.19 20.92
C LEU A 221 19.04 12.13 21.88
N PHE A 222 18.16 11.28 21.42
CA PHE A 222 17.64 10.16 22.20
C PHE A 222 17.81 8.86 21.40
N ALA A 223 18.47 7.87 22.00
CA ALA A 223 18.74 6.59 21.38
C ALA A 223 18.17 5.44 22.20
N VAL A 224 17.59 4.46 21.55
CA VAL A 224 17.03 3.26 22.18
C VAL A 224 17.36 2.02 21.38
N GLY A 225 17.84 0.97 22.04
CA GLY A 225 18.35 -0.24 21.43
C GLY A 225 17.33 -1.37 21.19
N ALA A 226 16.02 -1.12 21.23
CA ALA A 226 15.00 -2.15 20.98
C ALA A 226 13.82 -1.60 20.19
N VAL A 227 13.28 -2.43 19.27
CA VAL A 227 12.20 -2.08 18.33
C VAL A 227 10.91 -1.56 19.01
N LYS A 228 10.67 -1.90 20.27
CA LYS A 228 9.50 -1.39 21.03
C LYS A 228 9.61 0.07 21.47
N SER A 229 10.68 0.75 21.14
CA SER A 229 11.06 2.06 21.68
C SER A 229 10.91 3.23 20.73
N LEU A 230 10.31 3.04 19.53
CA LEU A 230 9.92 4.17 18.68
C LEU A 230 9.07 5.19 19.45
N GLY A 231 8.11 4.72 20.26
CA GLY A 231 7.26 5.57 21.07
C GLY A 231 8.04 6.41 22.10
N ASP A 232 9.14 5.91 22.64
CA ASP A 232 9.95 6.65 23.62
C ASP A 232 10.83 7.69 22.92
N ALA A 233 11.41 7.36 21.77
CA ALA A 233 12.10 8.34 20.93
C ALA A 233 11.15 9.46 20.47
N GLN A 234 9.92 9.13 20.09
CA GLN A 234 8.90 10.13 19.76
C GLN A 234 8.55 11.03 20.95
N LYS A 235 8.40 10.46 22.16
CA LYS A 235 8.12 11.22 23.39
C LYS A 235 9.24 12.20 23.70
N ALA A 236 10.50 11.76 23.61
CA ALA A 236 11.66 12.60 23.89
C ALA A 236 11.74 13.78 22.91
N VAL A 237 11.67 13.50 21.61
CA VAL A 237 11.71 14.54 20.56
C VAL A 237 10.51 15.50 20.69
N LYS A 238 9.32 14.99 21.02
CA LYS A 238 8.13 15.83 21.26
C LYS A 238 8.31 16.73 22.49
N ALA A 239 8.93 16.24 23.56
CA ALA A 239 9.20 17.03 24.74
C ALA A 239 10.09 18.23 24.39
N TRP A 240 11.20 18.01 23.71
CA TRP A 240 12.10 19.09 23.27
C TRP A 240 11.44 20.06 22.31
N ALA A 241 10.70 19.56 21.33
CA ALA A 241 9.93 20.40 20.40
C ALA A 241 8.86 21.26 21.09
N SER A 242 8.44 20.86 22.28
CA SER A 242 7.48 21.59 23.14
C SER A 242 8.16 22.45 24.22
N GLY A 243 9.50 22.47 24.29
CA GLY A 243 10.25 23.24 25.27
C GLY A 243 10.45 22.56 26.63
N ASN A 244 10.18 21.27 26.70
CA ASN A 244 10.33 20.50 27.94
C ASN A 244 11.59 19.65 27.87
N CYS A 245 12.29 19.56 29.00
CA CYS A 245 13.41 18.64 29.14
C CYS A 245 12.92 17.22 29.41
N VAL A 246 13.68 16.23 28.93
CA VAL A 246 13.40 14.82 29.17
C VAL A 246 14.03 14.40 30.50
N SER A 247 13.24 13.78 31.37
CA SER A 247 13.75 13.13 32.56
C SER A 247 14.52 11.88 32.14
N VAL A 248 15.80 11.81 32.51
CA VAL A 248 16.66 10.67 32.20
C VAL A 248 17.01 9.96 33.49
N GLU A 249 16.70 8.66 33.58
CA GLU A 249 17.11 7.84 34.72
C GLU A 249 18.60 7.49 34.58
N GLY A 250 19.39 7.76 35.60
CA GLY A 250 20.82 7.45 35.65
C GLY A 250 21.67 8.64 36.12
N SER A 251 23.00 8.46 36.16
CA SER A 251 23.92 9.54 36.47
C SER A 251 24.00 10.52 35.30
N THR A 252 23.67 11.78 35.56
CA THR A 252 23.85 12.87 34.60
C THR A 252 25.17 13.56 34.84
N THR A 253 25.92 13.81 33.78
CA THR A 253 27.11 14.70 33.82
C THR A 253 26.80 15.92 32.97
N ASP A 254 26.98 17.10 33.54
CA ASP A 254 26.89 18.35 32.81
C ASP A 254 28.21 18.62 32.08
N VAL A 255 28.12 18.87 30.77
CA VAL A 255 29.27 19.23 29.94
C VAL A 255 28.96 20.56 29.24
N ASP A 256 29.91 21.49 29.31
CA ASP A 256 29.80 22.74 28.57
C ASP A 256 30.15 22.50 27.08
N LEU A 257 29.18 22.71 26.19
CA LEU A 257 29.33 22.53 24.75
C LEU A 257 29.14 23.84 24.02
N GLY A 258 29.99 24.07 23.01
CA GLY A 258 29.88 25.22 22.10
C GLY A 258 29.02 24.87 20.91
N ILE A 259 27.95 25.62 20.67
CA ILE A 259 27.14 25.55 19.46
C ILE A 259 27.16 26.86 18.69
N LEU A 260 27.05 26.76 17.37
CA LEU A 260 26.89 27.93 16.51
C LEU A 260 25.39 28.25 16.37
N VAL A 261 25.04 29.51 16.60
CA VAL A 261 23.67 29.98 16.61
C VAL A 261 23.49 31.19 15.70
N ALA A 262 22.24 31.45 15.33
CA ALA A 262 21.88 32.68 14.66
C ALA A 262 22.08 33.89 15.61
N PRO A 263 22.63 35.02 15.13
CA PRO A 263 22.86 36.19 15.98
C PRO A 263 21.54 36.73 16.53
N LYS A 264 21.55 37.15 17.78
CA LYS A 264 20.46 37.93 18.37
C LYS A 264 20.33 39.23 17.61
N VAL A 265 19.37 39.33 16.69
CA VAL A 265 19.13 40.56 15.93
C VAL A 265 18.79 41.67 16.90
N ALA A 266 19.78 42.53 17.23
CA ALA A 266 19.52 43.80 17.89
C ALA A 266 18.65 44.62 16.92
N LYS A 267 17.45 44.99 17.36
CA LYS A 267 16.52 45.82 16.56
C LYS A 267 17.19 47.16 16.25
N ARG A 268 17.90 47.30 15.15
CA ARG A 268 18.17 48.59 14.53
C ARG A 268 16.90 49.01 13.79
N SER A 269 16.24 50.03 14.33
CA SER A 269 15.20 50.77 13.63
C SER A 269 15.80 51.45 12.41
N VAL A 270 15.58 50.88 11.23
CA VAL A 270 15.83 51.60 9.98
C VAL A 270 14.65 52.53 9.80
N GLU A 271 14.87 53.78 10.15
CA GLU A 271 13.95 54.89 9.88
C GLU A 271 14.10 55.24 8.39
N LEU A 272 13.26 54.62 7.57
CA LEU A 272 13.13 55.03 6.16
C LEU A 272 12.17 56.22 6.11
N ARG A 273 12.71 57.42 6.12
CA ARG A 273 11.94 58.62 5.77
C ARG A 273 11.61 58.57 4.27
N SER A 274 10.43 58.10 3.93
CA SER A 274 9.81 58.39 2.64
C SER A 274 8.82 59.55 2.83
N ARG A 275 9.19 60.72 2.37
CA ARG A 275 8.24 61.81 2.08
C ARG A 275 7.53 61.48 0.79
N ILE A 276 6.29 61.16 0.84
CA ILE A 276 5.36 61.32 -0.28
C ILE A 276 4.12 62.01 0.26
N ASN A 277 3.95 63.24 -0.13
CA ASN A 277 2.67 63.93 -0.10
C ASN A 277 1.73 63.18 -1.01
N ASP A 278 0.51 62.87 -0.54
CA ASP A 278 -0.64 63.24 -1.34
C ASP A 278 -1.99 63.01 -0.63
N HIS A 279 -2.80 64.00 -0.86
CA HIS A 279 -4.22 64.05 -0.57
C HIS A 279 -4.95 62.94 -1.37
N HIS A 280 -5.79 62.17 -0.74
CA HIS A 280 -7.21 61.98 -1.00
C HIS A 280 -7.81 60.77 -0.29
N ALA A 281 -9.01 61.02 0.25
CA ALA A 281 -10.05 60.08 0.61
C ALA A 281 -9.77 59.08 1.75
N GLN A 282 -10.10 59.54 2.94
CA GLN A 282 -10.37 58.72 4.11
C GLN A 282 -11.58 57.81 3.88
N LEU A 283 -11.34 56.58 3.62
CA LEU A 283 -12.18 55.48 4.07
C LEU A 283 -11.44 54.81 5.22
N PHE A 284 -11.99 54.84 6.42
CA PHE A 284 -11.39 54.32 7.64
C PHE A 284 -11.21 52.81 7.56
N ALA A 285 -10.15 52.31 6.91
CA ALA A 285 -9.60 51.03 7.22
C ALA A 285 -8.86 51.19 8.56
N ARG A 286 -9.28 50.52 9.62
CA ARG A 286 -8.53 50.43 10.87
C ARG A 286 -7.14 49.93 10.52
N ALA A 287 -6.11 50.74 10.76
CA ALA A 287 -4.72 50.33 10.50
C ALA A 287 -4.36 49.08 11.33
N ASP A 288 -3.64 48.17 10.73
CA ASP A 288 -3.13 47.01 11.42
C ASP A 288 -2.21 47.43 12.57
N CYS A 289 -2.33 46.77 13.71
CA CYS A 289 -1.45 47.00 14.85
C CYS A 289 -0.07 46.43 14.62
N LYS A 290 0.98 47.03 15.21
CA LYS A 290 2.29 46.38 15.35
C LYS A 290 2.12 45.15 16.26
N THR A 291 2.67 44.01 15.91
CA THR A 291 2.46 42.78 16.64
C THR A 291 3.75 42.20 17.23
N THR A 292 3.61 41.46 18.33
CA THR A 292 4.65 40.56 18.87
C THR A 292 4.03 39.20 19.20
N LYS A 293 4.86 38.16 19.38
CA LYS A 293 4.39 36.83 19.82
C LYS A 293 4.64 36.66 21.31
N VAL A 294 3.70 36.03 21.98
CA VAL A 294 3.85 35.57 23.36
C VAL A 294 4.84 34.40 23.38
N VAL A 295 5.84 34.44 24.24
CA VAL A 295 6.74 33.34 24.53
C VAL A 295 6.48 32.75 25.91
N SER A 296 7.00 31.58 26.20
CA SER A 296 6.84 30.95 27.53
C SER A 296 7.33 31.89 28.64
N GLY A 297 6.57 31.97 29.70
CA GLY A 297 6.87 32.88 30.82
C GLY A 297 6.45 34.36 30.62
N ASP A 298 5.88 34.72 29.45
CA ASP A 298 5.39 36.08 29.28
C ASP A 298 4.15 36.38 30.12
N SER A 299 4.14 37.60 30.62
CA SER A 299 2.98 38.26 31.23
C SER A 299 2.61 39.50 30.42
N CYS A 300 1.42 40.07 30.65
CA CYS A 300 1.09 41.34 30.02
C CYS A 300 2.10 42.45 30.35
N ALA A 301 2.72 42.42 31.54
CA ALA A 301 3.76 43.37 31.92
C ALA A 301 5.04 43.19 31.10
N SER A 302 5.52 41.93 30.92
CA SER A 302 6.70 41.65 30.11
C SER A 302 6.44 41.98 28.62
N LEU A 303 5.24 41.68 28.10
CA LEU A 303 4.84 41.99 26.75
C LEU A 303 4.73 43.51 26.52
N ALA A 304 4.15 44.26 27.47
CA ALA A 304 4.11 45.71 27.42
C ALA A 304 5.50 46.32 27.33
N LYS A 305 6.43 45.84 28.19
CA LYS A 305 7.83 46.28 28.18
C LYS A 305 8.50 45.92 26.83
N ARG A 306 8.28 44.70 26.28
CA ARG A 306 8.78 44.29 24.98
C ARG A 306 8.23 45.11 23.84
N CYS A 307 6.98 45.53 23.92
CA CYS A 307 6.33 46.40 22.96
C CYS A 307 6.69 47.88 23.10
N GLY A 308 7.40 48.28 24.17
CA GLY A 308 7.72 49.69 24.47
C GLY A 308 6.51 50.53 24.84
N VAL A 309 5.48 49.93 25.44
CA VAL A 309 4.24 50.61 25.84
C VAL A 309 3.92 50.37 27.31
N THR A 310 3.04 51.21 27.88
CA THR A 310 2.55 50.99 29.24
C THR A 310 1.62 49.78 29.32
N ALA A 311 1.55 49.12 30.49
CA ALA A 311 0.67 47.98 30.70
C ALA A 311 -0.82 48.33 30.39
N ALA A 312 -1.24 49.53 30.72
CA ALA A 312 -2.59 50.04 30.44
C ALA A 312 -2.85 50.14 28.89
N ASN A 313 -1.88 50.67 28.15
CA ASN A 313 -1.97 50.76 26.70
C ASN A 313 -1.93 49.37 26.06
N PHE A 314 -1.08 48.48 26.57
CA PHE A 314 -1.00 47.09 26.05
C PHE A 314 -2.36 46.38 26.22
N THR A 315 -3.00 46.49 27.38
CA THR A 315 -4.32 45.90 27.63
C THR A 315 -5.41 46.57 26.76
N LYS A 316 -5.32 47.89 26.54
CA LYS A 316 -6.23 48.62 25.64
C LYS A 316 -6.09 48.16 24.18
N TYR A 317 -4.88 47.82 23.75
CA TYR A 317 -4.64 47.34 22.39
C TYR A 317 -5.05 45.87 22.20
N ASN A 318 -5.17 45.11 23.29
CA ASN A 318 -5.55 43.70 23.29
C ASN A 318 -6.82 43.50 24.17
N PRO A 319 -7.97 44.03 23.74
CA PRO A 319 -9.19 43.97 24.53
C PRO A 319 -9.72 42.55 24.62
N GLY A 320 -10.01 42.07 25.82
CA GLY A 320 -10.62 40.76 26.06
C GLY A 320 -10.83 40.53 27.54
N THR A 321 -11.93 39.88 27.92
CA THR A 321 -12.19 39.51 29.31
C THR A 321 -11.12 38.55 29.79
N ASN A 322 -10.35 38.96 30.80
CA ASN A 322 -9.22 38.18 31.36
C ASN A 322 -8.12 37.89 30.34
N PHE A 323 -7.84 38.81 29.40
CA PHE A 323 -6.83 38.62 28.36
C PHE A 323 -5.47 38.21 28.93
N CYS A 324 -5.00 38.90 29.98
CA CYS A 324 -3.69 38.66 30.57
C CYS A 324 -3.56 37.33 31.30
N SER A 325 -4.65 36.75 31.78
CA SER A 325 -4.64 35.43 32.42
C SER A 325 -4.82 34.27 31.42
N LYS A 326 -5.11 34.60 30.14
CA LYS A 326 -5.32 33.64 29.07
C LYS A 326 -4.27 33.72 27.97
N LEU A 327 -3.12 34.33 28.26
CA LEU A 327 -2.01 34.38 27.30
C LEU A 327 -1.52 32.97 26.98
N ALA A 328 -1.42 32.68 25.70
CA ALA A 328 -0.93 31.39 25.19
C ALA A 328 0.38 31.60 24.42
N VAL A 329 1.33 30.71 24.60
CA VAL A 329 2.61 30.71 23.86
C VAL A 329 2.33 30.71 22.35
N ASN A 330 3.07 31.53 21.59
CA ASN A 330 2.88 31.83 20.17
C ASN A 330 1.64 32.67 19.82
N GLN A 331 0.83 33.08 20.79
CA GLN A 331 -0.25 34.02 20.54
C GLN A 331 0.32 35.34 20.00
N VAL A 332 -0.28 35.83 18.90
CA VAL A 332 0.06 37.16 18.35
C VAL A 332 -0.75 38.22 19.09
N VAL A 333 -0.05 39.23 19.59
CA VAL A 333 -0.68 40.32 20.35
C VAL A 333 -0.29 41.69 19.78
N CYS A 334 -1.14 42.67 19.96
CA CYS A 334 -0.91 44.03 19.47
C CYS A 334 0.02 44.81 20.40
N CYS A 335 1.05 45.45 19.83
CA CYS A 335 1.95 46.39 20.49
C CYS A 335 1.57 47.87 20.23
N SER A 336 0.58 48.14 19.39
CA SER A 336 0.07 49.48 19.08
C SER A 336 -1.44 49.49 18.91
N ALA A 337 -2.05 50.66 18.88
CA ALA A 337 -3.44 50.80 18.48
C ALA A 337 -3.66 50.26 17.07
N GLY A 338 -4.81 49.59 16.83
CA GLY A 338 -5.18 48.99 15.58
C GLY A 338 -5.88 47.64 15.80
N THR A 339 -6.05 46.91 14.74
CA THR A 339 -6.55 45.51 14.78
C THR A 339 -5.42 44.54 14.43
N LEU A 340 -5.49 43.34 14.95
CA LEU A 340 -4.60 42.29 14.49
C LEU A 340 -4.73 42.11 12.96
N PRO A 341 -3.61 42.01 12.21
CA PRO A 341 -3.67 41.76 10.78
C PRO A 341 -4.53 40.53 10.47
N ASP A 342 -5.48 40.68 9.54
CA ASP A 342 -6.29 39.53 9.08
C ASP A 342 -5.43 38.63 8.18
N LYS A 343 -4.86 37.62 8.80
CA LYS A 343 -4.05 36.61 8.11
C LYS A 343 -4.87 35.39 7.65
N LYS A 344 -6.21 35.50 7.72
CA LYS A 344 -7.09 34.40 7.30
C LYS A 344 -6.94 34.13 5.82
N PRO A 345 -6.52 32.93 5.44
CA PRO A 345 -6.42 32.56 4.03
C PRO A 345 -7.82 32.59 3.38
N LYS A 346 -7.85 33.02 2.13
CA LYS A 346 -9.06 33.02 1.30
C LYS A 346 -9.01 31.86 0.30
N PRO A 347 -10.17 31.34 -0.15
CA PRO A 347 -10.21 30.39 -1.26
C PRO A 347 -9.51 30.95 -2.49
N LEU A 348 -8.92 30.07 -3.30
CA LEU A 348 -8.32 30.42 -4.59
C LEU A 348 -9.40 30.78 -5.61
N ALA A 349 -9.01 31.45 -6.69
CA ALA A 349 -9.94 31.92 -7.73
C ALA A 349 -10.70 30.78 -8.45
N ASP A 350 -10.12 29.57 -8.49
CA ASP A 350 -10.75 28.36 -9.04
C ASP A 350 -11.74 27.68 -8.08
N GLY A 351 -11.96 28.28 -6.91
CA GLY A 351 -12.82 27.76 -5.85
C GLY A 351 -12.17 26.67 -4.98
N THR A 352 -10.88 26.37 -5.18
CA THR A 352 -10.12 25.50 -4.26
C THR A 352 -9.84 26.23 -2.96
N CYS A 353 -9.78 25.50 -1.84
CA CYS A 353 -9.35 26.06 -0.57
C CYS A 353 -7.88 26.50 -0.64
N PHE A 354 -7.49 27.44 0.22
CA PHE A 354 -6.06 27.68 0.47
C PHE A 354 -5.45 26.40 1.06
N THR A 355 -4.59 25.76 0.27
CA THR A 355 -3.99 24.47 0.60
C THR A 355 -2.66 24.67 1.32
N TYR A 356 -2.49 23.95 2.42
CA TYR A 356 -1.26 23.92 3.20
C TYR A 356 -0.75 22.47 3.33
N SER A 357 0.54 22.27 3.11
CA SER A 357 1.21 20.96 3.34
C SER A 357 1.78 20.93 4.76
N ILE A 358 1.38 19.93 5.53
CA ILE A 358 1.79 19.76 6.93
C ILE A 358 3.29 19.52 7.00
N LYS A 359 3.95 20.28 7.87
CA LYS A 359 5.37 20.16 8.20
C LYS A 359 5.57 19.47 9.55
N SER A 360 6.79 19.00 9.79
CA SER A 360 7.15 18.45 11.11
C SER A 360 6.98 19.54 12.19
N GLY A 361 6.27 19.21 13.28
CA GLY A 361 5.95 20.16 14.35
C GLY A 361 4.67 20.97 14.18
N ASP A 362 3.96 20.87 13.05
CA ASP A 362 2.65 21.52 12.87
C ASP A 362 1.58 20.86 13.74
N SER A 363 0.73 21.69 14.28
CA SER A 363 -0.51 21.31 14.95
C SER A 363 -1.64 22.27 14.52
N CYS A 364 -2.90 21.85 14.66
CA CYS A 364 -3.99 22.78 14.41
C CYS A 364 -3.91 24.06 15.25
N TYR A 365 -3.34 23.96 16.46
CA TYR A 365 -3.10 25.11 17.31
C TYR A 365 -2.08 26.07 16.69
N THR A 366 -0.87 25.57 16.30
CA THR A 366 0.17 26.41 15.70
C THR A 366 -0.28 27.02 14.37
N LEU A 367 -0.97 26.25 13.54
CA LEU A 367 -1.56 26.72 12.29
C LEU A 367 -2.68 27.75 12.55
N GLY A 368 -3.52 27.50 13.56
CA GLY A 368 -4.56 28.45 13.98
C GLY A 368 -3.97 29.80 14.38
N GLN A 369 -2.87 29.80 15.14
CA GLN A 369 -2.16 31.01 15.52
C GLN A 369 -1.49 31.71 14.33
N ALA A 370 -0.87 30.95 13.42
CA ALA A 370 -0.20 31.50 12.25
C ALA A 370 -1.16 32.19 11.27
N TYR A 371 -2.37 31.62 11.11
CA TYR A 371 -3.35 32.02 10.09
C TYR A 371 -4.62 32.65 10.70
N THR A 372 -4.64 32.96 11.97
CA THR A 372 -5.79 33.57 12.68
C THR A 372 -7.08 32.72 12.52
N LEU A 373 -6.93 31.40 12.61
CA LEU A 373 -8.02 30.42 12.52
C LEU A 373 -8.25 29.75 13.88
N THR A 374 -9.50 29.37 14.13
CA THR A 374 -9.82 28.47 15.23
C THR A 374 -9.62 27.01 14.81
N GLU A 375 -9.32 26.15 15.76
CA GLU A 375 -9.24 24.70 15.50
C GLU A 375 -10.54 24.16 14.92
N THR A 376 -11.70 24.66 15.40
CA THR A 376 -13.02 24.30 14.87
C THR A 376 -13.14 24.66 13.39
N ALA A 377 -12.62 25.83 12.98
CA ALA A 377 -12.63 26.22 11.57
C ALA A 377 -11.74 25.28 10.73
N ILE A 378 -10.52 24.98 11.20
CA ILE A 378 -9.62 24.03 10.51
C ILE A 378 -10.29 22.66 10.38
N ARG A 379 -10.90 22.12 11.45
CA ARG A 379 -11.66 20.86 11.41
C ARG A 379 -12.82 20.92 10.41
N SER A 380 -13.56 22.03 10.35
CA SER A 380 -14.70 22.17 9.44
C SER A 380 -14.30 22.19 7.98
N PHE A 381 -13.17 22.84 7.63
CA PHE A 381 -12.66 22.91 6.27
C PHE A 381 -12.17 21.56 5.75
N ASN A 382 -11.81 20.65 6.65
CA ASN A 382 -11.10 19.42 6.31
C ASN A 382 -11.92 18.13 6.44
N ARG A 383 -13.21 18.18 6.77
CA ARG A 383 -14.05 16.97 6.94
C ARG A 383 -14.01 16.02 5.74
N ASN A 384 -13.84 16.57 4.55
CA ASN A 384 -13.79 15.81 3.29
C ASN A 384 -12.39 15.80 2.67
N THR A 385 -11.36 16.27 3.38
CA THR A 385 -9.97 16.22 2.90
C THR A 385 -9.45 14.78 3.01
N TRP A 386 -8.80 14.30 1.96
CA TRP A 386 -8.21 12.97 1.95
C TRP A 386 -7.20 12.80 3.09
N GLY A 387 -7.31 11.70 3.82
CA GLY A 387 -6.45 11.40 4.96
C GLY A 387 -6.70 12.22 6.22
N TRP A 388 -7.72 13.10 6.23
CA TRP A 388 -8.01 13.91 7.41
C TRP A 388 -8.59 13.06 8.55
N ALA A 389 -7.79 12.80 9.57
CA ALA A 389 -8.18 12.04 10.76
C ALA A 389 -8.35 12.91 12.02
N GLY A 390 -8.35 14.23 11.85
CA GLY A 390 -8.46 15.21 12.95
C GLY A 390 -7.13 15.89 13.28
N CYS A 391 -7.20 16.87 14.18
CA CYS A 391 -6.03 17.67 14.58
C CYS A 391 -4.96 16.88 15.36
N ASP A 392 -5.33 15.73 15.91
CA ASP A 392 -4.45 14.88 16.70
C ASP A 392 -3.66 13.88 15.85
N ARG A 393 -3.93 13.85 14.54
CA ARG A 393 -3.37 12.89 13.58
C ARG A 393 -2.98 13.53 12.25
N LEU A 394 -2.32 14.69 12.29
CA LEU A 394 -1.79 15.33 11.10
C LEU A 394 -0.58 14.56 10.57
N SER A 395 -0.60 14.15 9.32
CA SER A 395 0.52 13.45 8.70
C SER A 395 1.47 14.42 7.99
N LEU A 396 2.78 14.18 8.07
CA LEU A 396 3.79 14.97 7.37
C LEU A 396 3.52 14.93 5.85
N GLY A 397 3.58 16.09 5.19
CA GLY A 397 3.26 16.24 3.77
C GLY A 397 1.77 16.23 3.45
N GLN A 398 0.88 15.91 4.40
CA GLN A 398 -0.55 15.92 4.18
C GLN A 398 -1.03 17.31 3.72
N ARG A 399 -1.80 17.35 2.65
CA ARG A 399 -2.42 18.58 2.16
C ARG A 399 -3.74 18.84 2.86
N ILE A 400 -3.85 19.96 3.55
CA ILE A 400 -5.08 20.39 4.26
C ILE A 400 -5.57 21.75 3.79
N CYS A 401 -6.84 22.05 4.03
CA CYS A 401 -7.45 23.34 3.80
C CYS A 401 -7.29 24.25 5.02
N LEU A 402 -6.84 25.49 4.81
CA LEU A 402 -6.88 26.56 5.79
C LEU A 402 -7.89 27.65 5.44
N SER A 403 -8.74 27.42 4.44
CA SER A 403 -9.94 28.23 4.12
C SER A 403 -11.09 27.32 3.68
N SER A 404 -12.29 27.89 3.53
CA SER A 404 -13.37 27.22 2.80
C SER A 404 -12.99 26.98 1.34
N GLY A 405 -13.68 26.06 0.65
CA GLY A 405 -13.45 25.77 -0.77
C GLY A 405 -13.38 24.27 -1.04
N LYS A 406 -13.06 23.90 -2.28
CA LYS A 406 -12.88 22.50 -2.69
C LYS A 406 -11.59 21.93 -2.03
N ASN A 407 -11.68 20.77 -1.43
CA ASN A 407 -10.53 20.13 -0.80
C ASN A 407 -9.44 19.79 -1.84
N PRO A 408 -8.15 19.82 -1.50
CA PRO A 408 -7.08 19.50 -2.44
C PRO A 408 -7.07 18.02 -2.84
N MET A 409 -6.47 17.71 -4.00
CA MET A 409 -6.08 16.34 -4.30
C MET A 409 -4.97 15.90 -3.33
N PRO A 410 -4.99 14.64 -2.88
CA PRO A 410 -3.87 14.10 -2.11
C PRO A 410 -2.59 14.09 -2.95
N LEU A 411 -1.45 13.96 -2.28
CA LEU A 411 -0.20 13.69 -2.98
C LEU A 411 -0.25 12.27 -3.58
N PRO A 412 0.30 12.07 -4.78
CA PRO A 412 0.41 10.73 -5.35
C PRO A 412 1.33 9.86 -4.50
N VAL A 413 1.05 8.56 -4.48
CA VAL A 413 1.87 7.55 -3.82
C VAL A 413 2.47 6.65 -4.89
N THR A 414 3.78 6.47 -4.86
CA THR A 414 4.50 5.59 -5.80
C THR A 414 3.94 4.17 -5.67
N GLY A 415 3.65 3.54 -6.80
CA GLY A 415 3.08 2.19 -6.83
C GLY A 415 1.59 2.11 -6.52
N ALA A 416 0.91 3.21 -6.16
CA ALA A 416 -0.54 3.19 -5.99
C ALA A 416 -1.25 2.86 -7.31
N VAL A 417 -2.26 1.99 -7.24
CA VAL A 417 -3.00 1.47 -8.40
C VAL A 417 -4.50 1.77 -8.34
N CYS A 418 -5.00 2.34 -7.24
CA CYS A 418 -6.40 2.69 -7.11
C CYS A 418 -6.63 3.97 -6.30
N GLY A 419 -7.80 4.56 -6.43
CA GLY A 419 -8.14 5.81 -5.75
C GLY A 419 -7.43 7.04 -6.34
N PRO A 420 -7.45 8.17 -5.63
CA PRO A 420 -6.84 9.42 -6.08
C PRO A 420 -5.33 9.48 -5.88
N LEU A 421 -4.73 8.48 -5.22
CA LEU A 421 -3.30 8.41 -4.92
C LEU A 421 -2.45 7.96 -6.12
N VAL A 422 -3.08 7.44 -7.18
CA VAL A 422 -2.39 6.97 -8.39
C VAL A 422 -1.68 8.16 -9.06
N PRO A 423 -0.38 8.05 -9.35
CA PRO A 423 0.36 9.11 -10.02
C PRO A 423 -0.31 9.56 -11.33
N GLY A 424 -0.34 10.87 -11.58
CA GLY A 424 -0.98 11.45 -12.76
C GLY A 424 -2.52 11.59 -12.66
N THR A 425 -3.15 11.17 -11.55
CA THR A 425 -4.60 11.32 -11.38
C THR A 425 -5.02 12.79 -11.28
N VAL A 426 -5.93 13.20 -12.14
CA VAL A 426 -6.48 14.55 -12.17
C VAL A 426 -7.89 14.54 -11.57
N ARG A 427 -8.24 15.59 -10.80
CA ARG A 427 -9.59 15.76 -10.28
C ARG A 427 -10.61 15.91 -11.40
N PRO A 428 -11.67 15.10 -11.46
CA PRO A 428 -12.78 15.34 -12.38
C PRO A 428 -13.49 16.66 -12.07
N SER A 429 -13.91 17.39 -13.10
CA SER A 429 -14.65 18.65 -12.94
C SER A 429 -15.96 18.47 -12.16
N THR A 430 -16.55 17.28 -12.23
CA THR A 430 -17.80 16.90 -11.55
C THR A 430 -17.61 16.52 -10.08
N ALA A 431 -16.38 16.25 -9.61
CA ALA A 431 -16.11 15.88 -8.21
C ALA A 431 -16.34 17.07 -7.30
N LYS A 432 -17.32 16.99 -6.41
CA LYS A 432 -17.72 18.07 -5.49
C LYS A 432 -17.01 17.98 -4.14
N LEU A 433 -16.89 16.78 -3.59
CA LEU A 433 -16.34 16.49 -2.26
C LEU A 433 -15.20 15.49 -2.35
N GLY A 434 -14.36 15.42 -1.31
CA GLY A 434 -13.27 14.46 -1.23
C GLY A 434 -13.73 13.00 -1.33
N TRP A 435 -14.95 12.70 -0.86
CA TRP A 435 -15.54 11.36 -0.98
C TRP A 435 -15.84 10.94 -2.42
N ASP A 436 -16.00 11.87 -3.37
CA ASP A 436 -16.16 11.54 -4.80
C ASP A 436 -14.87 10.95 -5.39
N LEU A 437 -13.72 11.21 -4.75
CA LEU A 437 -12.41 10.75 -5.20
C LEU A 437 -12.17 9.25 -4.97
N VAL A 438 -12.93 8.59 -4.09
CA VAL A 438 -12.72 7.17 -3.75
C VAL A 438 -12.95 6.23 -4.93
N ASN A 439 -13.71 6.67 -5.94
CA ASN A 439 -14.04 5.87 -7.12
C ASN A 439 -13.09 6.12 -8.31
N LEU A 440 -12.07 6.98 -8.15
CA LEU A 440 -11.05 7.15 -9.18
C LEU A 440 -10.17 5.89 -9.27
N ASN A 441 -9.72 5.57 -10.45
CA ASN A 441 -8.87 4.40 -10.71
C ASN A 441 -9.38 3.15 -9.98
N PRO A 442 -10.56 2.63 -10.32
CA PRO A 442 -11.15 1.51 -9.59
C PRO A 442 -10.31 0.24 -9.76
N CYS A 443 -10.21 -0.56 -8.71
CA CYS A 443 -9.57 -1.87 -8.79
C CYS A 443 -10.26 -2.78 -9.79
N PRO A 444 -9.50 -3.56 -10.60
CA PRO A 444 -10.05 -4.66 -11.40
C PRO A 444 -10.92 -5.59 -10.54
N LEU A 445 -11.88 -6.28 -11.17
CA LEU A 445 -12.79 -7.23 -10.52
C LEU A 445 -13.59 -6.62 -9.35
N LYS A 446 -13.69 -5.30 -9.24
CA LYS A 446 -14.24 -4.63 -8.07
C LYS A 446 -13.59 -5.09 -6.76
N ALA A 447 -12.31 -5.44 -6.79
CA ALA A 447 -11.53 -5.67 -5.58
C ALA A 447 -11.53 -4.43 -4.70
N CYS A 448 -11.25 -4.60 -3.42
CA CYS A 448 -11.26 -3.50 -2.48
C CYS A 448 -10.05 -2.58 -2.70
N CYS A 449 -10.28 -1.27 -2.69
CA CYS A 449 -9.21 -0.29 -2.69
C CYS A 449 -8.93 0.16 -1.24
N SER A 450 -7.70 0.04 -0.81
CA SER A 450 -7.28 0.49 0.52
C SER A 450 -7.11 2.01 0.59
N GLY A 451 -7.04 2.56 1.80
CA GLY A 451 -6.74 3.97 2.04
C GLY A 451 -5.36 4.40 1.51
N PHE A 452 -4.49 3.45 1.21
CA PHE A 452 -3.14 3.64 0.68
C PHE A 452 -3.04 3.58 -0.84
N GLY A 453 -4.13 3.25 -1.54
CA GLY A 453 -4.16 3.19 -3.00
C GLY A 453 -3.84 1.81 -3.59
N PHE A 454 -3.94 0.74 -2.81
CA PHE A 454 -3.65 -0.63 -3.25
C PHE A 454 -4.90 -1.50 -3.29
N CYS A 455 -4.95 -2.39 -4.27
CA CYS A 455 -6.06 -3.32 -4.45
C CYS A 455 -5.81 -4.64 -3.69
N GLY A 456 -6.83 -5.16 -3.03
CA GLY A 456 -6.76 -6.45 -2.36
C GLY A 456 -8.14 -7.06 -2.15
N ILE A 457 -8.17 -8.33 -1.75
CA ILE A 457 -9.42 -9.10 -1.57
C ILE A 457 -9.63 -9.57 -0.13
N THR A 458 -8.59 -9.50 0.70
CA THR A 458 -8.62 -9.95 2.10
C THR A 458 -9.33 -8.96 3.01
N GLY A 459 -9.70 -9.41 4.20
CA GLY A 459 -10.33 -8.55 5.22
C GLY A 459 -9.53 -7.30 5.54
N GLU A 460 -8.20 -7.36 5.45
CA GLU A 460 -7.31 -6.22 5.67
C GLU A 460 -7.60 -5.06 4.70
N PHE A 461 -7.76 -5.37 3.39
CA PHE A 461 -8.07 -4.38 2.36
C PHE A 461 -9.56 -4.03 2.30
N CYS A 462 -10.43 -4.95 2.71
CA CYS A 462 -11.88 -4.84 2.48
C CYS A 462 -12.67 -4.32 3.67
N THR A 463 -12.06 -4.24 4.86
CA THR A 463 -12.73 -3.72 6.04
C THR A 463 -12.65 -2.20 6.08
N ASN A 464 -13.82 -1.55 6.10
CA ASN A 464 -13.88 -0.11 6.31
C ASN A 464 -13.59 0.20 7.78
N THR A 465 -12.46 0.84 8.04
CA THR A 465 -12.02 1.26 9.39
C THR A 465 -11.98 2.77 9.55
N THR A 466 -12.59 3.52 8.64
CA THR A 466 -12.71 4.98 8.71
C THR A 466 -13.49 5.38 9.97
N ALA A 467 -12.91 6.25 10.81
CA ALA A 467 -13.57 6.76 11.98
C ALA A 467 -14.73 7.70 11.58
N GLN A 468 -15.79 7.74 12.41
CA GLN A 468 -16.89 8.65 12.18
C GLN A 468 -16.39 10.12 12.18
N GLY A 469 -16.75 10.88 11.17
CA GLY A 469 -16.35 12.28 11.01
C GLY A 469 -14.94 12.49 10.46
N ALA A 470 -14.21 11.42 10.14
CA ALA A 470 -12.94 11.48 9.42
C ALA A 470 -13.17 11.59 7.90
N GLY A 471 -12.18 12.12 7.18
CA GLY A 471 -12.20 12.22 5.73
C GLY A 471 -11.93 10.87 5.03
N PRO A 472 -12.13 10.81 3.69
CA PRO A 472 -11.79 9.63 2.91
C PRO A 472 -10.28 9.32 2.99
N GLY A 473 -9.91 8.06 2.82
CA GLY A 473 -8.51 7.64 2.91
C GLY A 473 -7.96 7.57 4.34
N THR A 474 -8.82 7.65 5.35
CA THR A 474 -8.46 7.42 6.76
C THR A 474 -8.73 5.96 7.14
N TYR A 475 -8.01 5.50 8.13
CA TYR A 475 -8.07 4.12 8.61
C TYR A 475 -7.77 4.04 10.10
N LYS A 476 -8.17 2.94 10.73
CA LYS A 476 -7.75 2.62 12.08
C LYS A 476 -6.28 2.20 12.06
N ALA A 477 -5.52 2.63 13.05
CA ALA A 477 -4.12 2.22 13.23
C ALA A 477 -3.98 0.67 13.14
N GLY A 478 -2.98 0.19 12.42
CA GLY A 478 -2.76 -1.24 12.19
C GLY A 478 -3.68 -1.90 11.15
N THR A 479 -4.41 -1.11 10.35
CA THR A 479 -5.25 -1.60 9.24
C THR A 479 -4.96 -0.84 7.96
N ALA A 480 -5.24 -1.44 6.80
CA ALA A 480 -5.11 -0.78 5.52
C ALA A 480 -6.31 0.14 5.20
N GLY A 481 -7.44 -0.06 5.86
CA GLY A 481 -8.68 0.64 5.61
C GLY A 481 -9.24 0.40 4.20
N CYS A 482 -10.52 0.50 4.02
CA CYS A 482 -11.13 0.36 2.71
C CYS A 482 -11.83 1.65 2.31
N VAL A 483 -11.59 2.13 1.08
CA VAL A 483 -12.20 3.37 0.56
C VAL A 483 -13.23 3.11 -0.53
N SER A 484 -13.08 2.04 -1.33
CA SER A 484 -14.07 1.66 -2.35
C SER A 484 -14.16 0.16 -2.54
N ASN A 485 -15.30 -0.32 -3.01
CA ASN A 485 -15.63 -1.74 -3.19
C ASN A 485 -15.45 -2.58 -1.92
N CYS A 486 -15.70 -2.00 -0.74
CA CYS A 486 -15.47 -2.64 0.55
C CYS A 486 -16.35 -3.86 0.80
N GLY A 487 -15.89 -4.72 1.71
CA GLY A 487 -16.59 -5.94 2.16
C GLY A 487 -16.08 -7.20 1.48
N THR A 488 -16.16 -8.31 2.23
CA THR A 488 -15.78 -9.68 1.83
C THR A 488 -16.99 -10.60 1.67
N LYS A 489 -18.19 -10.03 1.53
CA LYS A 489 -19.41 -10.84 1.37
C LYS A 489 -19.57 -11.29 -0.07
N ILE A 490 -19.93 -12.56 -0.23
CA ILE A 490 -20.35 -13.11 -1.51
C ILE A 490 -21.67 -12.47 -1.91
N THR A 491 -21.78 -12.04 -3.15
CA THR A 491 -22.97 -11.36 -3.71
C THR A 491 -23.77 -12.29 -4.62
N GLY A 492 -25.09 -12.06 -4.72
CA GLY A 492 -25.93 -12.81 -5.64
C GLY A 492 -26.13 -14.29 -5.26
N ASN A 493 -25.95 -14.65 -4.00
CA ASN A 493 -26.06 -16.03 -3.50
C ASN A 493 -27.43 -16.36 -2.85
N THR A 494 -28.43 -15.50 -2.98
CA THR A 494 -29.75 -15.69 -2.38
C THR A 494 -30.63 -16.67 -3.15
N ALA A 495 -30.43 -16.76 -4.49
CA ALA A 495 -31.18 -17.69 -5.33
C ALA A 495 -30.44 -19.02 -5.46
N LYS A 496 -31.15 -20.12 -5.21
CA LYS A 496 -30.61 -21.46 -5.51
C LYS A 496 -30.55 -21.68 -7.01
N PRO A 497 -29.56 -22.40 -7.55
CA PRO A 497 -29.56 -22.81 -8.95
C PRO A 497 -30.75 -23.76 -9.20
N ALA A 498 -31.33 -23.69 -10.39
CA ALA A 498 -32.44 -24.55 -10.77
C ALA A 498 -32.05 -26.04 -10.76
N LYS A 499 -30.80 -26.35 -11.06
CA LYS A 499 -30.21 -27.68 -10.99
C LYS A 499 -28.80 -27.58 -10.46
N PHE A 500 -28.42 -28.55 -9.63
CA PHE A 500 -27.03 -28.69 -9.21
C PHE A 500 -26.19 -29.29 -10.32
N ILE A 501 -25.01 -28.71 -10.57
CA ILE A 501 -24.00 -29.24 -11.46
C ILE A 501 -22.87 -29.79 -10.59
N SER A 502 -22.51 -31.04 -10.84
CA SER A 502 -21.34 -31.71 -10.29
C SER A 502 -20.43 -32.11 -11.45
N VAL A 503 -19.17 -31.65 -11.46
CA VAL A 503 -18.22 -31.86 -12.54
C VAL A 503 -17.09 -32.75 -12.08
N GLY A 504 -16.78 -33.78 -12.86
CA GLY A 504 -15.54 -34.56 -12.73
C GLY A 504 -14.62 -34.29 -13.90
N TYR A 505 -13.32 -34.13 -13.66
CA TYR A 505 -12.30 -34.10 -14.70
C TYR A 505 -11.62 -35.46 -14.81
N PHE A 506 -11.66 -36.05 -16.00
CA PHE A 506 -10.93 -37.26 -16.31
C PHE A 506 -9.60 -36.88 -16.99
N GLN A 507 -8.50 -37.22 -16.34
CA GLN A 507 -7.14 -36.95 -16.84
C GLN A 507 -6.69 -38.05 -17.79
N GLY A 508 -7.00 -37.91 -19.08
CA GLY A 508 -6.69 -38.92 -20.09
C GLY A 508 -5.19 -39.25 -20.29
N TYR A 509 -4.33 -38.35 -19.83
CA TYR A 509 -2.87 -38.43 -19.93
C TYR A 509 -2.21 -39.28 -18.80
N ASN A 510 -2.95 -39.67 -17.77
CA ASN A 510 -2.40 -40.31 -16.58
C ASN A 510 -2.30 -41.85 -16.64
N VAL A 511 -2.72 -42.45 -17.73
CA VAL A 511 -2.84 -43.92 -17.85
C VAL A 511 -1.51 -44.67 -17.63
N GLY A 512 -0.40 -44.06 -18.00
CA GLY A 512 0.94 -44.63 -17.81
C GLY A 512 1.51 -44.54 -16.39
N ARG A 513 0.80 -43.94 -15.42
CA ARG A 513 1.27 -43.84 -14.04
C ARG A 513 1.20 -45.20 -13.34
N PRO A 514 2.22 -45.58 -12.56
CA PRO A 514 2.23 -46.88 -11.83
C PRO A 514 1.10 -46.97 -10.79
N CYS A 515 0.72 -45.83 -10.20
CA CYS A 515 -0.33 -45.70 -9.19
C CYS A 515 -1.20 -44.49 -9.51
N LEU A 516 -2.40 -44.43 -8.90
CA LEU A 516 -3.33 -43.31 -9.02
C LEU A 516 -3.69 -43.00 -10.49
N ASN A 517 -3.96 -44.03 -11.26
CA ASN A 517 -4.55 -43.91 -12.58
C ASN A 517 -5.90 -44.61 -12.63
N MET A 518 -6.72 -44.27 -13.61
CA MET A 518 -7.96 -44.96 -13.87
C MET A 518 -8.18 -45.01 -15.37
N ASP A 519 -8.54 -46.21 -15.89
CA ASP A 519 -8.96 -46.35 -17.27
C ASP A 519 -10.36 -45.77 -17.46
N ALA A 520 -10.58 -45.07 -18.58
CA ALA A 520 -11.84 -44.42 -18.90
C ALA A 520 -13.06 -45.37 -18.84
N SER A 521 -12.89 -46.66 -19.13
CA SER A 521 -13.95 -47.66 -19.06
C SER A 521 -14.59 -47.81 -17.65
N LYS A 522 -13.93 -47.32 -16.61
CA LYS A 522 -14.44 -47.33 -15.22
C LYS A 522 -15.32 -46.15 -14.89
N LEU A 523 -15.43 -45.15 -15.74
CA LEU A 523 -16.22 -43.95 -15.49
C LEU A 523 -17.73 -44.23 -15.41
N ALA A 524 -18.22 -45.28 -16.05
CA ALA A 524 -19.64 -45.63 -16.01
C ALA A 524 -20.20 -45.78 -14.60
N ALA A 525 -19.37 -46.19 -13.62
CA ALA A 525 -19.72 -46.32 -12.24
C ALA A 525 -19.80 -44.99 -11.45
N LYS A 526 -19.42 -43.87 -12.07
CA LYS A 526 -19.37 -42.55 -11.45
C LYS A 526 -20.68 -41.81 -11.67
N THR A 527 -21.68 -42.12 -10.87
CA THR A 527 -23.06 -41.60 -10.97
C THR A 527 -23.27 -40.29 -10.23
N GLU A 528 -22.31 -39.90 -9.41
CA GLU A 528 -22.33 -38.66 -8.61
C GLU A 528 -22.11 -37.37 -9.44
N PHE A 529 -21.64 -37.50 -10.65
CA PHE A 529 -21.39 -36.36 -11.55
C PHE A 529 -22.55 -36.12 -12.51
N THR A 530 -22.77 -34.85 -12.84
CA THR A 530 -23.70 -34.44 -13.91
C THR A 530 -22.99 -34.11 -15.20
N HIS A 531 -21.71 -33.76 -15.12
CA HIS A 531 -20.84 -33.46 -16.24
C HIS A 531 -19.49 -34.15 -16.02
N MET A 532 -18.96 -34.77 -17.05
CA MET A 532 -17.63 -35.37 -17.07
C MET A 532 -16.80 -34.66 -18.13
N HIS A 533 -15.75 -33.99 -17.70
CA HIS A 533 -14.79 -33.31 -18.55
C HIS A 533 -13.62 -34.23 -18.89
N PHE A 534 -13.34 -34.41 -20.17
CA PHE A 534 -12.15 -35.09 -20.62
C PHE A 534 -10.99 -34.10 -20.75
N ALA A 535 -9.95 -34.25 -19.98
CA ALA A 535 -8.75 -33.42 -19.97
C ALA A 535 -7.57 -34.15 -20.62
N PHE A 536 -6.95 -33.65 -21.70
CA PHE A 536 -7.28 -32.49 -22.46
C PHE A 536 -7.20 -32.75 -23.97
N ALA A 537 -7.92 -31.94 -24.76
CA ALA A 537 -7.59 -31.73 -26.15
C ALA A 537 -6.82 -30.41 -26.31
N GLY A 538 -6.08 -30.29 -27.39
CA GLY A 538 -5.28 -29.12 -27.71
C GLY A 538 -5.57 -28.58 -29.10
N LEU A 539 -4.67 -27.74 -29.62
CA LEU A 539 -4.77 -27.14 -30.95
C LEU A 539 -3.60 -27.54 -31.85
N THR A 540 -3.88 -27.78 -33.11
CA THR A 540 -2.85 -27.87 -34.15
C THR A 540 -2.26 -26.49 -34.45
N THR A 541 -1.15 -26.43 -35.17
CA THR A 541 -0.56 -25.19 -35.70
C THR A 541 -1.49 -24.42 -36.64
N SER A 542 -2.51 -25.10 -37.20
CA SER A 542 -3.55 -24.49 -38.03
C SER A 542 -4.83 -24.14 -37.24
N TYR A 543 -4.79 -24.18 -35.93
CA TYR A 543 -5.86 -23.85 -34.99
C TYR A 543 -7.08 -24.78 -35.05
N ALA A 544 -6.91 -26.00 -35.49
CA ALA A 544 -7.93 -27.04 -35.42
C ALA A 544 -7.82 -27.81 -34.11
N VAL A 545 -8.95 -28.22 -33.52
CA VAL A 545 -8.97 -29.05 -32.32
C VAL A 545 -8.36 -30.43 -32.65
N THR A 546 -7.49 -30.88 -31.79
CA THR A 546 -6.83 -32.20 -31.87
C THR A 546 -6.71 -32.82 -30.49
N LEU A 547 -6.63 -34.13 -30.42
CA LEU A 547 -6.28 -34.80 -29.16
C LEU A 547 -4.80 -34.60 -28.86
N GLN A 548 -4.48 -34.43 -27.61
CA GLN A 548 -3.07 -34.43 -27.16
C GLN A 548 -2.44 -35.79 -27.38
N SER A 549 -1.11 -35.84 -27.45
CA SER A 549 -0.38 -37.09 -27.62
C SER A 549 -0.66 -38.10 -26.50
N GLY A 550 -0.90 -39.35 -26.85
CA GLY A 550 -1.07 -40.46 -25.88
C GLY A 550 -2.48 -40.58 -25.28
N VAL A 551 -3.45 -39.66 -25.55
CA VAL A 551 -4.77 -39.73 -24.92
C VAL A 551 -5.85 -40.40 -25.79
N THR A 552 -5.57 -40.71 -27.03
CA THR A 552 -6.56 -41.18 -28.03
C THR A 552 -7.32 -42.45 -27.61
N ASP A 553 -6.65 -43.45 -27.04
CA ASP A 553 -7.31 -44.66 -26.54
C ASP A 553 -8.33 -44.32 -25.41
N GLN A 554 -7.92 -43.53 -24.48
CA GLN A 554 -8.78 -43.15 -23.36
C GLN A 554 -9.95 -42.24 -23.81
N PHE A 555 -9.70 -41.39 -24.79
CA PHE A 555 -10.77 -40.56 -25.38
C PHE A 555 -11.79 -41.42 -26.14
N ASN A 556 -11.38 -42.40 -26.92
CA ASN A 556 -12.28 -43.32 -27.61
C ASN A 556 -13.14 -44.11 -26.62
N LYS A 557 -12.55 -44.61 -25.52
CA LYS A 557 -13.27 -45.27 -24.45
C LYS A 557 -14.28 -44.31 -23.78
N PHE A 558 -13.84 -43.06 -23.49
CA PHE A 558 -14.71 -42.03 -22.92
C PHE A 558 -15.92 -41.72 -23.83
N VAL A 559 -15.71 -41.54 -25.11
CA VAL A 559 -16.78 -41.26 -26.06
C VAL A 559 -17.76 -42.43 -26.20
N ALA A 560 -17.25 -43.67 -26.25
CA ALA A 560 -18.06 -44.87 -26.38
C ALA A 560 -18.91 -45.17 -25.12
N MET A 561 -18.55 -44.62 -23.98
CA MET A 561 -19.19 -44.96 -22.72
C MET A 561 -20.59 -44.41 -22.60
N LYS A 562 -21.49 -45.14 -21.94
CA LYS A 562 -22.78 -44.69 -21.49
C LYS A 562 -22.74 -44.38 -20.00
N GLY A 563 -23.04 -43.16 -19.63
CA GLY A 563 -23.12 -42.70 -18.24
C GLY A 563 -24.26 -41.70 -18.07
N PRO A 564 -24.59 -41.35 -16.84
CA PRO A 564 -25.68 -40.39 -16.53
C PRO A 564 -25.27 -38.94 -16.75
N TRP A 565 -24.00 -38.68 -17.01
CA TRP A 565 -23.42 -37.35 -17.11
C TRP A 565 -23.24 -36.89 -18.55
N LYS A 566 -23.20 -35.56 -18.75
CA LYS A 566 -22.84 -34.95 -20.03
C LYS A 566 -21.35 -35.12 -20.28
N LYS A 567 -20.99 -35.43 -21.54
CA LYS A 567 -19.61 -35.57 -22.03
C LYS A 567 -19.08 -34.25 -22.51
N ILE A 568 -18.12 -33.70 -21.84
CA ILE A 568 -17.50 -32.41 -22.14
C ILE A 568 -16.03 -32.63 -22.52
N ILE A 569 -15.56 -31.93 -23.52
CA ILE A 569 -14.14 -31.85 -23.86
C ILE A 569 -13.53 -30.60 -23.30
N SER A 570 -12.47 -30.70 -22.50
CA SER A 570 -11.67 -29.55 -22.03
C SER A 570 -10.50 -29.29 -22.95
N LEU A 571 -10.34 -28.04 -23.37
CA LEU A 571 -9.30 -27.56 -24.27
C LEU A 571 -8.31 -26.71 -23.50
N GLY A 572 -7.02 -27.08 -23.52
CA GLY A 572 -5.96 -26.31 -22.86
C GLY A 572 -5.31 -27.05 -21.70
N GLY A 573 -5.45 -26.46 -20.52
CA GLY A 573 -4.72 -26.84 -19.31
C GLY A 573 -3.33 -26.21 -19.26
N TRP A 574 -2.68 -26.32 -18.10
CA TRP A 574 -1.39 -25.67 -17.84
C TRP A 574 -0.32 -25.98 -18.89
N ALA A 575 -0.10 -27.27 -19.19
CA ALA A 575 0.96 -27.69 -20.13
C ALA A 575 0.75 -27.08 -21.52
N ASP A 576 -0.46 -27.14 -22.07
CA ASP A 576 -0.76 -26.63 -23.43
C ASP A 576 -0.72 -25.10 -23.48
N SER A 577 -0.94 -24.44 -22.33
CA SER A 577 -0.94 -22.98 -22.18
C SER A 577 0.45 -22.39 -21.91
N THR A 578 1.42 -23.19 -21.45
CA THR A 578 2.73 -22.68 -20.99
C THR A 578 3.94 -23.31 -21.70
N ASP A 579 3.79 -24.50 -22.32
CA ASP A 579 4.87 -25.14 -23.08
C ASP A 579 5.29 -24.28 -24.28
N ALA A 580 6.58 -24.13 -24.49
CA ALA A 580 7.18 -23.31 -25.56
C ALA A 580 6.66 -23.67 -26.98
N ALA A 581 6.25 -24.91 -27.20
CA ALA A 581 5.71 -25.36 -28.50
C ALA A 581 4.24 -25.05 -28.69
N THR A 582 3.47 -24.73 -27.64
CA THR A 582 2.00 -24.66 -27.69
C THR A 582 1.40 -23.36 -27.16
N PHE A 583 2.07 -22.65 -26.25
CA PHE A 583 1.51 -21.51 -25.51
C PHE A 583 0.93 -20.39 -26.40
N GLU A 584 1.51 -20.15 -27.57
CA GLU A 584 1.01 -19.14 -28.51
C GLU A 584 -0.23 -19.58 -29.28
N ARG A 585 -0.55 -20.88 -29.34
CA ARG A 585 -1.63 -21.41 -30.19
C ARG A 585 -2.97 -20.84 -29.80
N TYR A 586 -3.32 -20.79 -28.51
CA TYR A 586 -4.58 -20.19 -28.03
C TYR A 586 -4.64 -18.69 -28.32
N ARG A 587 -3.55 -17.98 -28.08
CA ARG A 587 -3.43 -16.55 -28.36
C ARG A 587 -3.69 -16.25 -29.83
N TYR A 588 -3.06 -16.96 -30.74
CA TYR A 588 -3.25 -16.74 -32.16
C TYR A 588 -4.59 -17.28 -32.68
N ALA A 589 -5.09 -18.40 -32.18
CA ALA A 589 -6.38 -18.94 -32.54
C ALA A 589 -7.56 -18.01 -32.26
N MET A 590 -7.44 -17.22 -31.17
CA MET A 590 -8.49 -16.29 -30.74
C MET A 590 -8.44 -14.92 -31.43
N LYS A 591 -7.36 -14.59 -32.15
CA LYS A 591 -7.27 -13.36 -32.94
C LYS A 591 -8.35 -13.33 -34.05
N ALA A 592 -8.80 -12.14 -34.44
CA ALA A 592 -9.89 -11.94 -35.39
C ALA A 592 -9.72 -12.76 -36.71
N ALA A 593 -8.49 -12.85 -37.20
CA ALA A 593 -8.18 -13.59 -38.43
C ALA A 593 -8.41 -15.12 -38.34
N ASN A 594 -8.28 -15.71 -37.16
CA ASN A 594 -8.29 -17.17 -36.96
C ASN A 594 -9.50 -17.67 -36.16
N ARG A 595 -10.15 -16.78 -35.43
CA ARG A 595 -11.23 -17.06 -34.49
C ARG A 595 -12.37 -17.88 -35.10
N GLU A 596 -12.78 -17.55 -36.32
CA GLU A 596 -13.85 -18.24 -37.04
C GLU A 596 -13.45 -19.70 -37.33
N LYS A 597 -12.22 -19.91 -37.79
CA LYS A 597 -11.66 -21.24 -38.06
C LYS A 597 -11.60 -22.10 -36.82
N PHE A 598 -11.11 -21.52 -35.72
CA PHE A 598 -11.03 -22.21 -34.42
C PHE A 598 -12.42 -22.60 -33.91
N ALA A 599 -13.35 -21.64 -33.85
CA ALA A 599 -14.71 -21.90 -33.38
C ALA A 599 -15.45 -22.93 -34.22
N SER A 600 -15.24 -22.93 -35.57
CA SER A 600 -15.79 -23.94 -36.45
C SER A 600 -15.20 -25.32 -36.21
N SER A 601 -13.89 -25.38 -35.94
CA SER A 601 -13.22 -26.64 -35.59
C SER A 601 -13.75 -27.23 -34.29
N VAL A 602 -13.96 -26.40 -33.24
CA VAL A 602 -14.57 -26.84 -31.99
C VAL A 602 -15.95 -27.45 -32.25
N LEU A 603 -16.83 -26.76 -33.01
CA LEU A 603 -18.16 -27.25 -33.29
C LEU A 603 -18.14 -28.56 -34.11
N ALA A 604 -17.24 -28.68 -35.09
CA ALA A 604 -17.06 -29.89 -35.88
C ALA A 604 -16.61 -31.07 -34.98
N PHE A 605 -15.66 -30.84 -34.07
CA PHE A 605 -15.21 -31.85 -33.13
C PHE A 605 -16.34 -32.33 -32.20
N LEU A 606 -17.11 -31.39 -31.63
CA LEU A 606 -18.24 -31.71 -30.77
C LEU A 606 -19.31 -32.57 -31.53
N ASN A 607 -19.56 -32.28 -32.78
CA ASN A 607 -20.54 -32.98 -33.59
C ASN A 607 -20.01 -34.37 -34.02
N GLN A 608 -18.73 -34.44 -34.43
CA GLN A 608 -18.09 -35.70 -34.84
C GLN A 608 -18.15 -36.75 -33.74
N TYR A 609 -17.84 -36.34 -32.50
CA TYR A 609 -17.78 -37.25 -31.36
C TYR A 609 -19.04 -37.25 -30.49
N LYS A 610 -20.10 -36.56 -30.92
CA LYS A 610 -21.39 -36.44 -30.22
C LYS A 610 -21.24 -36.03 -28.78
N LEU A 611 -20.36 -35.04 -28.53
CA LEU A 611 -20.13 -34.48 -27.21
C LEU A 611 -21.20 -33.46 -26.85
N ASP A 612 -21.48 -33.34 -25.52
CA ASP A 612 -22.54 -32.49 -24.99
C ASP A 612 -22.07 -31.05 -24.72
N GLY A 613 -20.76 -30.78 -24.82
CA GLY A 613 -20.23 -29.44 -24.60
C GLY A 613 -18.73 -29.33 -24.67
N VAL A 614 -18.25 -28.12 -24.43
CA VAL A 614 -16.84 -27.73 -24.43
C VAL A 614 -16.53 -26.90 -23.17
N ASP A 615 -15.33 -27.12 -22.67
CA ASP A 615 -14.73 -26.33 -21.60
C ASP A 615 -13.44 -25.69 -22.11
N PHE A 616 -13.21 -24.41 -21.81
CA PHE A 616 -12.00 -23.70 -22.19
C PHE A 616 -11.15 -23.42 -20.96
N ASP A 617 -9.97 -24.02 -20.96
CA ASP A 617 -9.01 -23.96 -19.88
C ASP A 617 -7.70 -23.31 -20.37
N TRP A 618 -7.78 -22.04 -20.74
CA TRP A 618 -6.61 -21.26 -21.16
C TRP A 618 -5.98 -20.58 -19.95
N GLU A 619 -4.73 -21.00 -19.61
CA GLU A 619 -4.03 -20.60 -18.40
C GLU A 619 -2.77 -19.75 -18.72
N TYR A 620 -2.82 -18.41 -18.82
CA TYR A 620 -4.02 -17.55 -18.71
C TYR A 620 -3.96 -16.45 -19.77
N PRO A 621 -5.09 -15.98 -20.32
CA PRO A 621 -5.09 -14.82 -21.20
C PRO A 621 -4.57 -13.59 -20.47
N GLY A 622 -3.66 -12.85 -21.10
CA GLY A 622 -3.09 -11.64 -20.53
C GLY A 622 -2.06 -11.86 -19.41
N SER A 623 -1.64 -13.10 -19.15
CA SER A 623 -0.62 -13.39 -18.15
C SER A 623 0.79 -13.28 -18.75
N ALA A 624 1.68 -12.56 -18.04
CA ALA A 624 3.10 -12.52 -18.36
C ALA A 624 3.85 -13.85 -18.03
N ALA A 625 3.18 -14.80 -17.36
CA ALA A 625 3.77 -16.09 -16.99
C ALA A 625 4.05 -17.00 -18.21
N SER A 626 3.45 -16.74 -19.35
CA SER A 626 3.84 -17.36 -20.62
C SER A 626 5.00 -16.57 -21.23
N ALA A 627 6.15 -17.18 -21.32
CA ALA A 627 7.41 -16.61 -21.80
C ALA A 627 7.21 -15.71 -23.05
N GLY A 628 7.61 -14.43 -22.94
CA GLY A 628 7.75 -13.52 -24.08
C GLY A 628 6.52 -12.69 -24.45
N SER A 629 5.46 -12.59 -23.64
CA SER A 629 4.27 -11.81 -23.97
C SER A 629 4.26 -10.43 -23.31
N SER A 630 4.31 -9.37 -24.13
CA SER A 630 4.19 -7.98 -23.70
C SER A 630 2.76 -7.40 -23.80
N ASP A 631 1.78 -8.14 -24.33
CA ASP A 631 0.49 -7.55 -24.75
C ASP A 631 -0.72 -8.24 -24.08
N SER A 632 -0.94 -7.90 -22.81
CA SER A 632 -1.93 -8.57 -21.96
C SER A 632 -3.39 -8.18 -22.27
N THR A 633 -3.67 -6.98 -22.76
CA THR A 633 -5.05 -6.50 -22.96
C THR A 633 -5.71 -7.09 -24.19
N ALA A 634 -4.97 -7.29 -25.27
CA ALA A 634 -5.49 -7.87 -26.51
C ALA A 634 -5.94 -9.33 -26.35
N ASP A 635 -5.28 -10.11 -25.50
CA ASP A 635 -5.62 -11.51 -25.27
C ASP A 635 -7.02 -11.65 -24.65
N THR A 636 -7.33 -10.83 -23.65
CA THR A 636 -8.61 -10.91 -22.94
C THR A 636 -9.78 -10.45 -23.81
N ASP A 637 -9.59 -9.42 -24.63
CA ASP A 637 -10.58 -8.96 -25.60
C ASP A 637 -10.81 -9.99 -26.70
N ASN A 638 -9.74 -10.62 -27.21
CA ASN A 638 -9.83 -11.68 -28.20
C ASN A 638 -10.52 -12.92 -27.62
N TYR A 639 -10.25 -13.28 -26.37
CA TYR A 639 -10.92 -14.38 -25.71
C TYR A 639 -12.42 -14.13 -25.55
N LEU A 640 -12.81 -12.95 -25.06
CA LEU A 640 -14.21 -12.56 -24.96
C LEU A 640 -14.93 -12.61 -26.32
N ALA A 641 -14.28 -12.09 -27.37
CA ALA A 641 -14.84 -12.11 -28.71
C ALA A 641 -14.94 -13.54 -29.27
N PHE A 642 -14.01 -14.42 -28.95
CA PHE A 642 -14.10 -15.85 -29.29
C PHE A 642 -15.26 -16.53 -28.56
N LEU A 643 -15.41 -16.34 -27.24
CA LEU A 643 -16.54 -16.90 -26.47
C LEU A 643 -17.90 -16.42 -27.02
N THR A 644 -17.98 -15.13 -27.42
CA THR A 644 -19.17 -14.57 -28.03
C THR A 644 -19.52 -15.29 -29.36
N LEU A 645 -18.52 -15.47 -30.21
CA LEU A 645 -18.68 -16.21 -31.46
C LEU A 645 -19.05 -17.68 -31.22
N MET A 646 -18.39 -18.33 -30.27
CA MET A 646 -18.64 -19.73 -29.94
C MET A 646 -20.07 -19.94 -29.41
N ARG A 647 -20.55 -19.06 -28.52
CA ARG A 647 -21.94 -19.08 -28.06
C ARG A 647 -22.93 -18.94 -29.21
N LYS A 648 -22.66 -18.02 -30.15
CA LYS A 648 -23.48 -17.87 -31.37
C LYS A 648 -23.51 -19.17 -32.19
N LYS A 649 -22.36 -19.83 -32.38
CA LYS A 649 -22.26 -21.08 -33.14
C LYS A 649 -22.93 -22.27 -32.46
N LEU A 650 -22.86 -22.35 -31.14
CA LEU A 650 -23.60 -23.37 -30.39
C LEU A 650 -25.11 -23.18 -30.46
N GLY A 651 -25.58 -21.92 -30.56
CA GLY A 651 -27.00 -21.59 -30.77
C GLY A 651 -27.94 -22.36 -29.83
N THR A 652 -28.95 -23.00 -30.38
CA THR A 652 -29.96 -23.80 -29.66
C THR A 652 -29.63 -25.30 -29.61
N SER A 653 -28.40 -25.71 -29.88
CA SER A 653 -27.99 -27.13 -29.93
C SER A 653 -28.08 -27.88 -28.59
N GLY A 654 -28.32 -27.17 -27.50
CA GLY A 654 -28.29 -27.72 -26.13
C GLY A 654 -26.90 -28.10 -25.59
N LYS A 655 -25.86 -27.84 -26.39
CA LYS A 655 -24.45 -28.05 -25.95
C LYS A 655 -24.02 -27.00 -24.97
N THR A 656 -23.34 -27.42 -23.90
CA THR A 656 -22.86 -26.53 -22.85
C THR A 656 -21.50 -25.94 -23.20
N MET A 657 -21.22 -24.75 -22.64
CA MET A 657 -19.94 -24.07 -22.74
C MET A 657 -19.53 -23.56 -21.38
N SER A 658 -18.35 -23.93 -20.91
CA SER A 658 -17.73 -23.48 -19.67
C SER A 658 -16.33 -22.92 -19.90
N SER A 659 -15.80 -22.30 -18.89
CA SER A 659 -14.40 -21.87 -18.84
C SER A 659 -13.86 -22.07 -17.43
N ALA A 660 -12.64 -22.55 -17.32
CA ALA A 660 -11.90 -22.57 -16.09
C ALA A 660 -11.30 -21.19 -15.83
N LEU A 661 -11.46 -20.71 -14.60
CA LEU A 661 -10.97 -19.40 -14.17
C LEU A 661 -10.14 -19.52 -12.88
N PRO A 662 -8.98 -18.86 -12.78
CA PRO A 662 -8.16 -18.91 -11.60
C PRO A 662 -8.81 -18.17 -10.42
N ALA A 663 -8.61 -18.67 -9.21
CA ALA A 663 -9.12 -18.03 -8.00
C ALA A 663 -8.19 -16.94 -7.47
N ALA A 664 -6.90 -16.98 -7.81
CA ALA A 664 -5.94 -15.96 -7.43
C ALA A 664 -6.23 -14.63 -8.15
N TYR A 665 -6.30 -13.54 -7.37
CA TYR A 665 -6.58 -12.19 -7.90
C TYR A 665 -5.65 -11.81 -9.04
N TRP A 666 -4.36 -12.13 -8.91
CA TRP A 666 -3.34 -11.78 -9.88
C TRP A 666 -3.62 -12.34 -11.27
N TYR A 667 -3.97 -13.62 -11.36
CA TYR A 667 -4.27 -14.26 -12.63
C TYR A 667 -5.67 -13.92 -13.17
N LEU A 668 -6.62 -13.66 -12.25
CA LEU A 668 -8.01 -13.37 -12.67
C LEU A 668 -8.23 -11.92 -13.09
N LYS A 669 -7.42 -10.96 -12.58
CA LYS A 669 -7.63 -9.51 -12.80
C LYS A 669 -7.75 -9.08 -14.27
N PRO A 670 -7.09 -9.70 -15.26
CA PRO A 670 -7.25 -9.30 -16.64
C PRO A 670 -8.54 -9.85 -17.29
N PHE A 671 -9.20 -10.86 -16.72
CA PHE A 671 -10.39 -11.46 -17.31
C PHE A 671 -11.61 -10.53 -17.23
N PRO A 672 -12.34 -10.33 -18.33
CA PRO A 672 -13.58 -9.56 -18.33
C PRO A 672 -14.77 -10.42 -17.85
N VAL A 673 -14.68 -10.98 -16.64
CA VAL A 673 -15.58 -12.02 -16.12
C VAL A 673 -17.06 -11.63 -16.14
N ALA A 674 -17.37 -10.34 -15.89
CA ALA A 674 -18.75 -9.86 -15.97
C ALA A 674 -19.37 -9.98 -17.37
N LYS A 675 -18.54 -9.83 -18.42
CA LYS A 675 -18.96 -9.98 -19.82
C LYS A 675 -18.94 -11.45 -20.27
N MET A 676 -18.07 -12.27 -19.68
CA MET A 676 -17.97 -13.70 -19.97
C MET A 676 -19.14 -14.49 -19.35
N ALA A 677 -19.53 -14.19 -18.11
CA ALA A 677 -20.52 -14.94 -17.37
C ALA A 677 -21.87 -15.14 -18.11
N PRO A 678 -22.43 -14.17 -18.84
CA PRO A 678 -23.65 -14.40 -19.63
C PRO A 678 -23.47 -15.40 -20.76
N LEU A 679 -22.27 -15.55 -21.32
CA LEU A 679 -21.95 -16.43 -22.45
C LEU A 679 -21.75 -17.89 -22.00
N LEU A 680 -21.38 -18.12 -20.75
CA LEU A 680 -21.06 -19.42 -20.19
C LEU A 680 -22.30 -20.03 -19.49
N ASP A 681 -22.43 -21.35 -19.56
CA ASP A 681 -23.45 -22.08 -18.80
C ASP A 681 -23.06 -22.21 -17.34
N TYR A 682 -21.76 -22.44 -17.09
CA TYR A 682 -21.14 -22.47 -15.78
C TYR A 682 -19.66 -22.09 -15.89
N VAL A 683 -19.05 -21.79 -14.77
CA VAL A 683 -17.63 -21.44 -14.62
C VAL A 683 -16.99 -22.44 -13.67
N ILE A 684 -15.89 -23.04 -14.07
CA ILE A 684 -15.04 -23.83 -13.17
C ILE A 684 -14.11 -22.83 -12.47
N PHE A 685 -14.33 -22.61 -11.18
CA PHE A 685 -13.53 -21.70 -10.39
C PHE A 685 -12.48 -22.48 -9.63
N MET A 686 -11.22 -22.35 -10.06
CA MET A 686 -10.08 -23.14 -9.58
C MET A 686 -9.62 -22.59 -8.24
N THR A 687 -10.27 -23.02 -7.14
CA THR A 687 -10.00 -22.58 -5.77
C THR A 687 -8.78 -23.30 -5.16
N TYR A 688 -7.73 -23.36 -5.95
CA TYR A 688 -6.36 -23.79 -5.63
C TYR A 688 -5.38 -22.85 -6.34
N ASP A 689 -4.08 -23.06 -6.18
CA ASP A 689 -3.04 -22.12 -6.62
C ASP A 689 -3.30 -20.70 -6.13
N LEU A 690 -3.79 -20.62 -4.88
CA LEU A 690 -4.16 -19.36 -4.20
C LEU A 690 -2.91 -18.59 -3.77
N HIS A 691 -1.81 -19.29 -3.59
CA HIS A 691 -0.51 -18.79 -3.19
C HIS A 691 0.60 -19.70 -3.75
N GLY A 692 1.83 -19.19 -3.79
CA GLY A 692 2.98 -19.93 -4.32
C GLY A 692 4.29 -19.18 -4.11
N GLN A 693 5.32 -19.57 -4.87
CA GLN A 693 6.62 -18.90 -4.81
C GLN A 693 6.55 -17.40 -5.12
N TRP A 694 5.56 -16.97 -5.88
CA TRP A 694 5.31 -15.55 -6.20
C TRP A 694 4.88 -14.72 -4.99
N ASP A 695 4.49 -15.34 -3.89
CA ASP A 695 4.11 -14.66 -2.65
C ASP A 695 5.27 -14.53 -1.64
N TYR A 696 6.45 -15.06 -1.99
CA TYR A 696 7.60 -15.06 -1.09
C TYR A 696 7.95 -13.63 -0.65
N GLY A 697 8.03 -13.43 0.67
CA GLY A 697 8.31 -12.12 1.26
C GLY A 697 7.13 -11.14 1.30
N ASN A 698 5.97 -11.46 0.71
CA ASN A 698 4.82 -10.59 0.68
C ASN A 698 3.87 -10.86 1.85
N GLN A 699 3.98 -10.07 2.91
CA GLN A 699 3.14 -10.17 4.12
C GLN A 699 1.63 -9.95 3.84
N TYR A 700 1.28 -9.33 2.72
CA TYR A 700 -0.10 -9.02 2.35
C TYR A 700 -0.74 -10.05 1.42
N ALA A 701 0.04 -11.02 0.95
CA ALA A 701 -0.46 -12.05 0.04
C ALA A 701 -1.52 -12.92 0.71
N SER A 702 -1.43 -13.10 2.03
CA SER A 702 -2.36 -13.95 2.74
C SER A 702 -2.45 -13.63 4.24
N PRO A 703 -3.66 -13.62 4.79
CA PRO A 703 -3.88 -13.44 6.23
C PRO A 703 -3.14 -14.49 7.06
N GLY A 704 -2.55 -14.07 8.16
CA GLY A 704 -1.89 -14.97 9.11
C GLY A 704 -0.45 -15.37 8.73
N CYS A 705 0.13 -14.77 7.68
CA CYS A 705 1.53 -14.97 7.30
C CYS A 705 2.29 -13.64 7.24
N PRO A 706 2.70 -13.07 8.38
CA PRO A 706 3.31 -11.73 8.43
C PRO A 706 4.67 -11.63 7.73
N THR A 707 5.35 -12.76 7.50
CA THR A 707 6.64 -12.80 6.77
C THR A 707 6.48 -13.06 5.29
N GLY A 708 5.29 -13.45 4.81
CA GLY A 708 5.08 -13.89 3.43
C GLY A 708 5.69 -15.25 3.07
N ASN A 709 6.32 -15.95 4.04
CA ASN A 709 7.14 -17.15 3.80
C ASN A 709 6.53 -18.43 4.36
N CYS A 710 5.23 -18.41 4.69
CA CYS A 710 4.58 -19.54 5.33
C CYS A 710 4.23 -20.63 4.32
N LEU A 711 4.54 -21.88 4.66
CA LEU A 711 3.97 -23.02 3.97
C LEU A 711 2.48 -23.15 4.32
N ARG A 712 1.62 -23.13 3.32
CA ARG A 712 0.15 -23.08 3.50
C ARG A 712 -0.55 -24.12 2.64
N SER A 713 -1.74 -24.53 3.08
CA SER A 713 -2.59 -25.42 2.31
C SER A 713 -3.38 -24.63 1.26
N HIS A 714 -3.45 -25.13 0.02
CA HIS A 714 -4.33 -24.61 -1.02
C HIS A 714 -5.82 -24.91 -0.73
N VAL A 715 -6.12 -25.74 0.24
CA VAL A 715 -7.46 -25.98 0.76
C VAL A 715 -7.65 -25.12 2.00
N ASN A 716 -7.96 -23.84 1.78
CA ASN A 716 -8.13 -22.85 2.84
C ASN A 716 -9.51 -22.18 2.69
N LYS A 717 -10.39 -22.38 3.67
CA LYS A 717 -11.74 -21.82 3.65
C LYS A 717 -11.75 -20.30 3.56
N THR A 718 -10.89 -19.60 4.30
CA THR A 718 -10.84 -18.14 4.31
C THR A 718 -10.45 -17.61 2.94
N GLU A 719 -9.37 -18.12 2.35
CA GLU A 719 -8.90 -17.70 1.03
C GLU A 719 -9.93 -18.04 -0.06
N THR A 720 -10.55 -19.20 0.01
CA THR A 720 -11.64 -19.59 -0.89
C THR A 720 -12.82 -18.62 -0.78
N MET A 721 -13.23 -18.25 0.44
CA MET A 721 -14.33 -17.30 0.66
C MET A 721 -13.99 -15.91 0.13
N ASP A 722 -12.77 -15.42 0.31
CA ASP A 722 -12.31 -14.15 -0.23
C ASP A 722 -12.30 -14.17 -1.78
N ALA A 723 -11.85 -15.27 -2.39
CA ALA A 723 -11.89 -15.46 -3.84
C ALA A 723 -13.33 -15.51 -4.38
N LEU A 724 -14.25 -16.20 -3.71
CA LEU A 724 -15.68 -16.25 -4.07
C LEU A 724 -16.34 -14.86 -3.91
N ALA A 725 -15.99 -14.12 -2.87
CA ALA A 725 -16.45 -12.74 -2.72
C ALA A 725 -15.96 -11.85 -3.87
N MET A 726 -14.69 -11.99 -4.26
CA MET A 726 -14.11 -11.25 -5.39
C MET A 726 -14.84 -11.53 -6.69
N ILE A 727 -14.94 -12.80 -7.11
CA ILE A 727 -15.50 -13.12 -8.42
C ILE A 727 -17.01 -12.78 -8.52
N THR A 728 -17.76 -12.92 -7.42
CA THR A 728 -19.16 -12.54 -7.38
C THR A 728 -19.36 -11.01 -7.38
N LYS A 729 -18.52 -10.27 -6.65
CA LYS A 729 -18.49 -8.79 -6.75
C LYS A 729 -18.14 -8.32 -8.17
N ALA A 730 -17.26 -9.04 -8.85
CA ALA A 730 -16.91 -8.77 -10.24
C ALA A 730 -18.09 -8.95 -11.20
N GLY A 731 -19.14 -9.68 -10.81
CA GLY A 731 -20.38 -9.81 -11.56
C GLY A 731 -20.66 -11.21 -12.12
N VAL A 732 -19.94 -12.23 -11.67
CA VAL A 732 -20.29 -13.62 -11.99
C VAL A 732 -21.40 -14.07 -11.02
N PRO A 733 -22.55 -14.51 -11.51
CA PRO A 733 -23.60 -15.04 -10.65
C PRO A 733 -23.13 -16.27 -9.86
N ALA A 734 -23.35 -16.28 -8.55
CA ALA A 734 -22.96 -17.40 -7.69
C ALA A 734 -23.54 -18.74 -8.17
N ALA A 735 -24.74 -18.72 -8.76
CA ALA A 735 -25.38 -19.90 -9.32
C ALA A 735 -24.66 -20.53 -10.52
N LYS A 736 -23.71 -19.82 -11.14
CA LYS A 736 -22.90 -20.33 -12.26
C LYS A 736 -21.51 -20.80 -11.82
N LEU A 737 -21.12 -20.56 -10.57
CA LEU A 737 -19.82 -20.96 -10.08
C LEU A 737 -19.84 -22.44 -9.64
N ILE A 738 -18.87 -23.18 -10.13
CA ILE A 738 -18.53 -24.51 -9.70
C ILE A 738 -17.19 -24.42 -9.04
N GLU A 739 -17.18 -24.55 -7.73
CA GLU A 739 -15.96 -24.54 -6.94
C GLU A 739 -15.17 -25.82 -7.23
N ASN A 740 -13.96 -25.65 -7.74
CA ASN A 740 -13.05 -26.75 -7.99
C ASN A 740 -12.10 -26.89 -6.80
N LEU A 741 -12.29 -27.93 -6.02
CA LEU A 741 -11.42 -28.26 -4.91
C LEU A 741 -10.34 -29.22 -5.40
N ASN A 742 -9.09 -28.89 -5.22
CA ASN A 742 -7.94 -29.72 -5.58
C ASN A 742 -7.79 -30.96 -4.64
N TYR A 743 -8.92 -31.53 -4.24
CA TYR A 743 -8.99 -32.77 -3.44
C TYR A 743 -9.76 -33.80 -4.24
N CYS A 744 -9.04 -34.82 -4.70
CA CYS A 744 -9.62 -36.05 -5.23
C CYS A 744 -11.00 -35.84 -5.89
N PHE A 745 -11.02 -35.21 -7.08
CA PHE A 745 -12.00 -35.41 -8.12
C PHE A 745 -13.46 -35.01 -7.89
N GLY A 746 -13.78 -33.80 -8.12
CA GLY A 746 -15.12 -33.35 -8.35
C GLY A 746 -15.34 -31.91 -7.93
N SER A 747 -15.55 -31.05 -8.89
CA SER A 747 -16.11 -29.74 -8.62
C SER A 747 -17.60 -29.90 -8.32
N ARG A 748 -18.05 -29.43 -7.18
CA ARG A 748 -19.47 -29.36 -6.84
C ARG A 748 -19.94 -27.93 -6.90
N GLN A 749 -20.97 -27.68 -7.70
CA GLN A 749 -21.78 -26.50 -7.51
C GLN A 749 -22.53 -26.65 -6.20
N ARG A 750 -22.08 -25.97 -5.15
CA ARG A 750 -22.93 -25.80 -3.98
C ARG A 750 -23.95 -24.71 -4.31
N ALA A 751 -25.18 -25.16 -4.36
CA ALA A 751 -26.34 -24.37 -4.67
C ALA A 751 -26.30 -23.02 -3.99
N GLY A 752 -26.13 -21.92 -4.66
CA GLY A 752 -26.42 -20.55 -4.25
C GLY A 752 -26.35 -20.16 -2.77
N ARG A 753 -26.19 -21.13 -1.88
CA ARG A 753 -25.91 -20.99 -0.47
C ARG A 753 -24.44 -21.23 -0.28
N VAL A 754 -23.65 -20.22 -0.61
CA VAL A 754 -22.30 -20.16 -0.11
C VAL A 754 -22.46 -19.99 1.41
N LEU A 755 -21.86 -20.90 2.14
CA LEU A 755 -21.90 -20.93 3.60
C LEU A 755 -21.47 -19.56 4.13
N THR A 756 -22.34 -18.87 4.83
CA THR A 756 -21.97 -17.72 5.63
C THR A 756 -21.04 -18.19 6.74
N SER A 757 -20.15 -17.33 7.21
CA SER A 757 -19.15 -17.65 8.25
C SER A 757 -19.74 -18.29 9.50
N ASP A 758 -21.04 -18.14 9.73
CA ASP A 758 -21.76 -18.57 10.95
C ASP A 758 -22.52 -19.91 10.80
N GLU A 759 -22.61 -20.46 9.58
CA GLU A 759 -23.48 -21.62 9.32
C GLU A 759 -22.75 -22.93 8.95
N ALA A 760 -21.41 -22.94 8.92
CA ALA A 760 -20.68 -24.17 8.60
C ALA A 760 -19.85 -24.66 9.78
N PRO A 761 -20.32 -25.64 10.52
CA PRO A 761 -19.41 -26.48 11.29
C PRO A 761 -18.43 -27.15 10.33
N VAL A 762 -17.19 -27.26 10.75
CA VAL A 762 -16.08 -27.90 10.02
C VAL A 762 -16.42 -29.33 9.60
N ASP A 763 -17.42 -29.93 10.27
CA ASP A 763 -17.93 -31.28 10.04
C ASP A 763 -18.79 -31.47 8.78
N ASP A 764 -19.31 -30.39 8.15
CA ASP A 764 -20.04 -30.52 6.87
C ASP A 764 -19.11 -30.52 5.64
N MET A 765 -17.83 -30.23 5.81
CA MET A 765 -16.77 -30.74 4.94
C MET A 765 -16.46 -32.21 5.33
N LYS A 766 -17.46 -33.09 5.31
CA LYS A 766 -17.18 -34.51 5.36
C LYS A 766 -16.28 -34.85 4.19
N VAL A 767 -14.97 -34.84 4.45
CA VAL A 767 -14.08 -35.84 3.91
C VAL A 767 -14.85 -37.15 4.11
N ILE A 768 -15.40 -37.70 3.03
CA ILE A 768 -15.97 -39.06 3.09
C ILE A 768 -14.79 -39.94 3.49
N PRO A 769 -14.73 -40.49 4.74
CA PRO A 769 -13.52 -41.17 5.21
C PRO A 769 -13.19 -42.42 4.41
N ASP A 770 -14.09 -42.87 3.54
CA ASP A 770 -13.95 -44.04 2.66
C ASP A 770 -13.95 -43.71 1.17
N ALA A 771 -13.90 -42.45 0.77
CA ALA A 771 -13.47 -42.12 -0.58
C ALA A 771 -11.96 -42.41 -0.65
N ARG A 772 -11.61 -43.69 -0.83
CA ARG A 772 -10.31 -44.04 -1.41
C ARG A 772 -10.10 -43.06 -2.54
N CYS A 773 -9.09 -42.22 -2.41
CA CYS A 773 -8.67 -41.34 -3.48
C CYS A 773 -8.36 -42.19 -4.71
N THR A 774 -9.37 -42.49 -5.47
CA THR A 774 -9.22 -42.95 -6.85
C THR A 774 -9.21 -41.68 -7.66
N LEU A 775 -8.00 -41.26 -8.06
CA LEU A 775 -7.80 -40.32 -9.15
C LEU A 775 -8.67 -40.79 -10.33
N VAL A 776 -9.73 -40.09 -10.60
CA VAL A 776 -10.52 -40.24 -11.81
C VAL A 776 -9.86 -39.49 -12.94
#